data_823bd19d6d2106999cb1ce429cedcf84
#
_entry.id   823bd19d6d2106999cb1ce429cedcf84
#
_cell.length_a   1.000
_cell.length_b   1.000
_cell.length_c   1.000
_cell.angle_alpha   90.00
_cell.angle_beta   90.00
_cell.angle_gamma   90.00
#
_symmetry.space_group_name_H-M   'P 1'
#
loop_
_entity.id
_entity.type
_entity.pdbx_description
1 polymer ?
#
loop_
_entity_poly.entity_id
_entity_poly.type
_entity_poly.pdbx_seq_one_letter_code
_entity_poly.pdbx_strand_id
1 'polypeptide(L)'
;MIVKMKFINISGPRNDIDRVTDLYLSRYEIQLESALSELKTVDNLRPFVEINPYKDALGKAEEFAGYLVNADEISPDTSLGLDDIFELIRTTNEAYLKIQARKEKLKKETETLANKQKLIEPFRPLDGELDRILRYKYINYRFGRIPVEQYGRLEKYLIDDLGAIFVKGEQDESYLYGAYFVSPGESQKVDAVFRSLHFEKITIPDEYTGTPADACQKLNRQIADISRKIEDLNKEAADMLVKKAPQIVAAKQRLEELAHNFDVRKMAARMEDQKEDYYILCGWMSEDDVARFMEEVKDDDKVFVVVEEDRNTYFGDPPVKLQNPKLFKPFEMFIGMYGLPAHNEIDPTIFVAVTYSFIFGVMFGDVGQGLLLLIGGFLIYHFKKKPLAGIIACAGVFSTIFGFMFGSIFGFEDIIEPIWLRPIDHMTTLPFIGKLNTVFIVSVAFGMGLIILAMILHIVNALRSHDVENAWFDANGMAGLVFYASAVATIVLFMTGHKTPAGIVLAVMFGIPLLLILFKEPLTRKIQKRANKMEEGKAMFFVQGFFEIFETLLSYFSNTLSFVRIGAFAVSHAAMMEVVLMLAGAESGSPNWIVVVLGNLFVCGMEGLIVGIQVLRLEYYEMFSRFYKGSGRAFDPYTKTQTTKKKRS
;
A
#
# COMPACT_ATOMS: atom_id res chain seq x y z
N MET A 1 5.93 -9.17 -21.96
CA MET A 1 7.28 -8.86 -22.49
C MET A 1 7.74 -7.53 -21.97
N ILE A 2 9.03 -7.38 -21.66
CA ILE A 2 9.63 -6.11 -21.26
C ILE A 2 9.77 -5.22 -22.50
N VAL A 3 9.22 -4.00 -22.44
CA VAL A 3 9.36 -3.01 -23.50
C VAL A 3 10.78 -2.43 -23.45
N LYS A 4 11.45 -2.35 -24.61
CA LYS A 4 12.77 -1.72 -24.70
C LYS A 4 12.63 -0.22 -24.48
N MET A 5 13.43 0.32 -23.55
CA MET A 5 13.48 1.74 -23.25
C MET A 5 14.74 2.37 -23.82
N LYS A 6 14.62 3.60 -24.29
CA LYS A 6 15.75 4.44 -24.71
C LYS A 6 15.79 5.70 -23.86
N PHE A 7 16.99 6.14 -23.54
CA PHE A 7 17.21 7.40 -22.85
C PHE A 7 17.30 8.52 -23.88
N ILE A 8 16.54 9.58 -23.65
CA ILE A 8 16.51 10.75 -24.54
C ILE A 8 16.84 12.01 -23.77
N ASN A 9 17.60 12.88 -24.42
CA ASN A 9 17.90 14.23 -23.97
C ASN A 9 17.22 15.21 -24.93
N ILE A 10 16.39 16.08 -24.39
CA ILE A 10 15.62 17.10 -25.12
C ILE A 10 16.14 18.45 -24.69
N SER A 11 16.64 19.26 -25.61
CA SER A 11 17.16 20.61 -25.35
C SER A 11 16.51 21.62 -26.25
N GLY A 12 16.35 22.84 -25.74
CA GLY A 12 15.78 23.96 -26.49
C GLY A 12 15.93 25.29 -25.73
N PRO A 13 15.53 26.43 -26.34
CA PRO A 13 15.55 27.73 -25.68
C PRO A 13 14.68 27.71 -24.39
N ARG A 14 15.18 28.35 -23.32
CA ARG A 14 14.54 28.35 -21.99
C ARG A 14 13.05 28.69 -22.04
N ASN A 15 12.65 29.67 -22.83
CA ASN A 15 11.29 30.16 -22.90
C ASN A 15 10.33 29.19 -23.62
N ASP A 16 10.83 28.14 -24.25
CA ASP A 16 10.08 27.22 -25.10
C ASP A 16 9.70 25.90 -24.39
N ILE A 17 10.13 25.74 -23.14
CA ILE A 17 9.92 24.50 -22.36
C ILE A 17 8.43 24.15 -22.19
N ASP A 18 7.56 25.16 -22.02
CA ASP A 18 6.11 24.92 -21.87
C ASP A 18 5.48 24.45 -23.17
N ARG A 19 5.89 25.04 -24.31
CA ARG A 19 5.42 24.62 -25.63
C ARG A 19 5.81 23.17 -25.89
N VAL A 20 7.04 22.81 -25.62
CA VAL A 20 7.54 21.43 -25.82
C VAL A 20 6.84 20.45 -24.90
N THR A 21 6.61 20.83 -23.65
CA THR A 21 5.86 20.00 -22.69
C THR A 21 4.41 19.79 -23.14
N ASP A 22 3.73 20.85 -23.59
CA ASP A 22 2.32 20.76 -23.99
C ASP A 22 2.14 20.11 -25.38
N LEU A 23 3.01 20.39 -26.33
CA LEU A 23 2.86 19.91 -27.71
C LEU A 23 3.33 18.47 -27.90
N TYR A 24 4.46 18.13 -27.28
CA TYR A 24 5.15 16.87 -27.50
C TYR A 24 5.05 15.93 -26.29
N LEU A 25 5.54 16.33 -25.11
CA LEU A 25 5.65 15.42 -23.98
C LEU A 25 4.29 14.96 -23.44
N SER A 26 3.24 15.77 -23.60
CA SER A 26 1.88 15.39 -23.20
C SER A 26 1.25 14.27 -24.04
N ARG A 27 1.80 13.96 -25.23
CA ARG A 27 1.29 12.96 -26.17
C ARG A 27 1.96 11.61 -26.03
N TYR A 28 3.18 11.59 -25.48
CA TYR A 28 4.00 10.40 -25.34
C TYR A 28 4.16 10.00 -23.87
N GLU A 29 4.35 8.72 -23.64
CA GLU A 29 4.68 8.21 -22.30
C GLU A 29 6.20 8.36 -22.07
N ILE A 30 6.61 9.42 -21.38
CA ILE A 30 7.99 9.67 -20.99
C ILE A 30 8.12 9.70 -19.47
N GLN A 31 9.05 8.95 -18.92
CA GLN A 31 9.45 9.10 -17.52
C GLN A 31 10.62 10.08 -17.45
N LEU A 32 10.35 11.26 -16.91
CA LEU A 32 11.37 12.29 -16.73
C LEU A 32 12.31 11.94 -15.58
N GLU A 33 13.60 12.16 -15.79
CA GLU A 33 14.64 12.05 -14.78
C GLU A 33 15.26 13.42 -14.52
N SER A 34 15.88 13.58 -13.35
CA SER A 34 16.56 14.84 -13.04
C SER A 34 17.80 15.00 -13.92
N ALA A 35 17.78 15.97 -14.84
CA ALA A 35 18.89 16.21 -15.74
C ALA A 35 20.20 16.52 -14.99
N LEU A 36 20.14 17.14 -13.81
CA LEU A 36 21.30 17.39 -12.97
C LEU A 36 21.92 16.13 -12.37
N SER A 37 21.11 15.12 -12.04
CA SER A 37 21.62 13.87 -11.47
C SER A 37 22.18 12.94 -12.53
N GLU A 38 21.61 12.97 -13.73
CA GLU A 38 22.01 12.09 -14.83
C GLU A 38 23.19 12.65 -15.62
N LEU A 39 23.24 13.96 -15.88
CA LEU A 39 24.29 14.60 -16.69
C LEU A 39 25.47 15.13 -15.84
N LYS A 40 25.95 14.36 -14.88
CA LYS A 40 27.06 14.74 -13.96
C LYS A 40 28.37 15.10 -14.67
N THR A 41 28.57 14.68 -15.90
CA THR A 41 29.79 14.90 -16.69
C THR A 41 29.73 16.16 -17.53
N VAL A 42 28.61 16.85 -17.61
CA VAL A 42 28.44 18.07 -18.36
C VAL A 42 28.70 19.27 -17.45
N ASP A 43 29.76 20.04 -17.77
CA ASP A 43 30.10 21.24 -17.04
C ASP A 43 29.06 22.36 -17.27
N ASN A 44 28.88 23.25 -16.28
CA ASN A 44 27.99 24.42 -16.31
C ASN A 44 26.49 24.17 -16.29
N LEU A 45 26.04 23.00 -15.85
CA LEU A 45 24.62 22.75 -15.59
C LEU A 45 24.19 23.39 -14.26
N ARG A 46 23.08 24.10 -14.28
CA ARG A 46 22.45 24.69 -13.10
C ARG A 46 21.02 24.18 -12.95
N PRO A 47 20.48 24.12 -11.72
CA PRO A 47 19.08 23.74 -11.52
C PRO A 47 18.15 24.78 -12.17
N PHE A 48 17.09 24.31 -12.80
CA PHE A 48 16.03 25.15 -13.31
C PHE A 48 15.09 25.53 -12.14
N VAL A 49 15.52 26.53 -11.33
CA VAL A 49 14.78 26.95 -10.14
C VAL A 49 13.80 28.06 -10.50
N GLU A 50 12.52 27.74 -10.54
CA GLU A 50 11.43 28.70 -10.65
C GLU A 50 10.32 28.35 -9.64
N ILE A 51 9.71 29.37 -9.05
CA ILE A 51 8.57 29.18 -8.14
C ILE A 51 7.34 28.93 -9.00
N ASN A 52 6.67 27.83 -8.75
CA ASN A 52 5.44 27.48 -9.45
C ASN A 52 4.30 28.46 -9.08
N PRO A 53 3.86 29.33 -10.01
CA PRO A 53 2.87 30.38 -9.73
C PRO A 53 1.47 29.82 -9.48
N TYR A 54 1.22 28.58 -9.87
CA TYR A 54 -0.12 27.96 -9.78
C TYR A 54 -0.36 27.27 -8.43
N LYS A 55 0.69 26.95 -7.64
CA LYS A 55 0.56 26.14 -6.41
C LYS A 55 -0.28 26.80 -5.32
N ASP A 56 -0.14 28.09 -5.11
CA ASP A 56 -0.92 28.78 -4.07
C ASP A 56 -2.41 28.80 -4.40
N ALA A 57 -2.74 29.09 -5.65
CA ALA A 57 -4.13 29.05 -6.12
C ALA A 57 -4.69 27.63 -6.15
N LEU A 58 -3.88 26.63 -6.53
CA LEU A 58 -4.27 25.22 -6.50
C LEU A 58 -4.58 24.76 -5.07
N GLY A 59 -3.72 25.06 -4.09
CA GLY A 59 -3.94 24.67 -2.70
C GLY A 59 -5.26 25.23 -2.15
N LYS A 60 -5.62 26.47 -2.50
CA LYS A 60 -6.90 27.06 -2.13
C LYS A 60 -8.08 26.40 -2.84
N ALA A 61 -7.93 26.10 -4.15
CA ALA A 61 -8.97 25.41 -4.91
C ALA A 61 -9.23 23.99 -4.38
N GLU A 62 -8.19 23.27 -3.98
CA GLU A 62 -8.28 21.95 -3.35
C GLU A 62 -8.97 22.03 -1.98
N GLU A 63 -8.63 23.02 -1.16
CA GLU A 63 -9.28 23.26 0.12
C GLU A 63 -10.79 23.49 -0.06
N PHE A 64 -11.17 24.36 -0.99
CA PHE A 64 -12.59 24.64 -1.27
C PHE A 64 -13.33 23.44 -1.86
N ALA A 65 -12.69 22.67 -2.75
CA ALA A 65 -13.26 21.44 -3.29
C ALA A 65 -13.44 20.36 -2.20
N GLY A 66 -12.56 20.32 -1.19
CA GLY A 66 -12.67 19.43 -0.04
C GLY A 66 -13.91 19.66 0.85
N TYR A 67 -14.46 20.89 0.84
CA TYR A 67 -15.70 21.21 1.55
C TYR A 67 -16.97 20.87 0.76
N LEU A 68 -16.86 20.52 -0.54
CA LEU A 68 -18.01 20.16 -1.38
C LEU A 68 -18.33 18.67 -1.23
N VAL A 69 -19.60 18.37 -0.97
CA VAL A 69 -20.10 17.00 -0.93
C VAL A 69 -20.20 16.50 -2.39
N ASN A 70 -19.62 15.33 -2.69
CA ASN A 70 -19.63 14.73 -4.04
C ASN A 70 -19.03 15.63 -5.14
N ALA A 71 -17.92 16.31 -4.85
CA ALA A 71 -17.23 17.16 -5.81
C ALA A 71 -16.90 16.46 -7.15
N ASP A 72 -16.72 15.13 -7.12
CA ASP A 72 -16.40 14.30 -8.30
C ASP A 72 -17.60 14.09 -9.25
N GLU A 73 -18.83 14.33 -8.80
CA GLU A 73 -20.06 14.20 -9.60
C GLU A 73 -20.48 15.54 -10.25
N ILE A 74 -19.83 16.64 -9.87
CA ILE A 74 -20.15 17.96 -10.37
C ILE A 74 -19.51 18.18 -11.73
N SER A 75 -20.32 18.51 -12.75
CA SER A 75 -19.81 18.86 -14.06
C SER A 75 -19.02 20.17 -14.02
N PRO A 76 -17.73 20.19 -14.44
CA PRO A 76 -16.91 21.38 -14.41
C PRO A 76 -17.36 22.39 -15.47
N ASP A 77 -17.32 23.68 -15.13
CA ASP A 77 -17.54 24.78 -16.06
C ASP A 77 -16.22 25.07 -16.81
N THR A 78 -16.11 24.56 -18.04
CA THR A 78 -14.91 24.69 -18.88
C THR A 78 -14.77 26.03 -19.60
N SER A 79 -15.69 26.97 -19.40
CA SER A 79 -15.70 28.27 -20.10
C SER A 79 -14.74 29.30 -19.51
N LEU A 80 -14.16 29.05 -18.32
CA LEU A 80 -13.35 30.01 -17.58
C LEU A 80 -11.94 30.15 -18.16
N GLY A 81 -11.53 31.39 -18.41
CA GLY A 81 -10.14 31.74 -18.72
C GLY A 81 -9.22 31.62 -17.49
N LEU A 82 -7.90 31.64 -17.73
CA LEU A 82 -6.91 31.53 -16.64
C LEU A 82 -7.00 32.69 -15.64
N ASP A 83 -7.15 33.91 -16.14
CA ASP A 83 -7.28 35.12 -15.31
C ASP A 83 -8.56 35.08 -14.49
N ASP A 84 -9.65 34.58 -15.07
CA ASP A 84 -10.94 34.41 -14.39
C ASP A 84 -10.83 33.39 -13.24
N ILE A 85 -10.04 32.33 -13.43
CA ILE A 85 -9.77 31.31 -12.40
C ILE A 85 -9.04 31.93 -11.21
N PHE A 86 -7.97 32.70 -11.45
CA PHE A 86 -7.24 33.38 -10.38
C PHE A 86 -8.13 34.37 -9.63
N GLU A 87 -8.92 35.15 -10.35
CA GLU A 87 -9.86 36.14 -9.77
C GLU A 87 -10.97 35.42 -8.95
N LEU A 88 -11.51 34.32 -9.46
CA LEU A 88 -12.48 33.50 -8.75
C LEU A 88 -11.92 32.96 -7.42
N ILE A 89 -10.74 32.38 -7.45
CA ILE A 89 -10.10 31.81 -6.24
C ILE A 89 -9.78 32.92 -5.25
N ARG A 90 -9.24 34.06 -5.72
CA ARG A 90 -8.94 35.22 -4.88
C ARG A 90 -10.18 35.76 -4.19
N THR A 91 -11.24 36.07 -4.94
CA THR A 91 -12.49 36.65 -4.40
C THR A 91 -13.20 35.67 -3.46
N THR A 92 -13.19 34.39 -3.78
CA THR A 92 -13.76 33.34 -2.92
C THR A 92 -12.99 33.22 -1.62
N ASN A 93 -11.65 33.26 -1.67
CA ASN A 93 -10.79 33.18 -0.50
C ASN A 93 -10.97 34.42 0.41
N GLU A 94 -11.07 35.64 -0.16
CA GLU A 94 -11.31 36.85 0.61
C GLU A 94 -12.69 36.80 1.34
N ALA A 95 -13.73 36.33 0.66
CA ALA A 95 -15.04 36.14 1.26
C ALA A 95 -15.01 35.05 2.37
N TYR A 96 -14.36 33.95 2.12
CA TYR A 96 -14.22 32.86 3.10
C TYR A 96 -13.45 33.30 4.34
N LEU A 97 -12.35 34.02 4.18
CA LEU A 97 -11.55 34.54 5.30
C LEU A 97 -12.37 35.56 6.16
N LYS A 98 -13.22 36.38 5.55
CA LYS A 98 -14.13 37.29 6.29
C LYS A 98 -15.10 36.51 7.17
N ILE A 99 -15.66 35.41 6.65
CA ILE A 99 -16.59 34.56 7.44
C ILE A 99 -15.80 33.89 8.57
N GLN A 100 -14.63 33.34 8.30
CA GLN A 100 -13.78 32.70 9.32
C GLN A 100 -13.35 33.67 10.43
N ALA A 101 -12.99 34.90 10.09
CA ALA A 101 -12.66 35.92 11.08
C ALA A 101 -13.82 36.25 12.00
N ARG A 102 -15.05 36.32 11.46
CA ARG A 102 -16.27 36.51 12.28
C ARG A 102 -16.54 35.33 13.20
N LYS A 103 -16.39 34.11 12.67
CA LYS A 103 -16.53 32.85 13.42
C LYS A 103 -15.55 32.76 14.59
N GLU A 104 -14.28 33.11 14.34
CA GLU A 104 -13.22 33.06 15.36
C GLU A 104 -13.49 34.06 16.48
N LYS A 105 -13.97 35.25 16.16
CA LYS A 105 -14.41 36.22 17.16
C LYS A 105 -15.54 35.68 18.04
N LEU A 106 -16.55 35.04 17.44
CA LEU A 106 -17.67 34.45 18.18
C LEU A 106 -17.22 33.25 19.04
N LYS A 107 -16.28 32.45 18.57
CA LYS A 107 -15.71 31.36 19.38
C LYS A 107 -15.00 31.87 20.64
N LYS A 108 -14.19 32.92 20.52
CA LYS A 108 -13.53 33.55 21.68
C LYS A 108 -14.54 34.12 22.68
N GLU A 109 -15.63 34.69 22.17
CA GLU A 109 -16.73 35.15 23.00
C GLU A 109 -17.41 33.98 23.73
N THR A 110 -17.64 32.88 23.05
CA THR A 110 -18.19 31.64 23.63
C THR A 110 -17.29 31.09 24.75
N GLU A 111 -15.98 31.03 24.51
CA GLU A 111 -15.01 30.59 25.52
C GLU A 111 -15.02 31.48 26.76
N THR A 112 -15.12 32.79 26.57
CA THR A 112 -15.21 33.76 27.68
C THR A 112 -16.49 33.54 28.49
N LEU A 113 -17.64 33.35 27.84
CA LEU A 113 -18.90 33.07 28.51
C LEU A 113 -18.93 31.72 29.20
N ALA A 114 -18.35 30.69 28.57
CA ALA A 114 -18.22 29.37 29.17
C ALA A 114 -17.31 29.36 30.44
N ASN A 115 -16.25 30.15 30.42
CA ASN A 115 -15.39 30.30 31.61
C ASN A 115 -16.13 31.05 32.73
N LYS A 116 -16.93 32.08 32.38
CA LYS A 116 -17.81 32.76 33.33
C LYS A 116 -18.87 31.84 33.92
N GLN A 117 -19.44 30.94 33.11
CA GLN A 117 -20.42 29.97 33.55
C GLN A 117 -19.80 28.97 34.54
N LYS A 118 -18.61 28.40 34.21
CA LYS A 118 -17.88 27.47 35.10
C LYS A 118 -17.58 28.02 36.48
N LEU A 119 -17.43 29.35 36.59
CA LEU A 119 -17.22 30.01 37.90
C LEU A 119 -18.47 30.04 38.76
N ILE A 120 -19.66 30.10 38.16
CA ILE A 120 -20.95 30.28 38.90
C ILE A 120 -21.64 28.95 39.10
N GLU A 121 -21.51 28.04 38.16
CA GLU A 121 -22.24 26.76 38.09
C GLU A 121 -22.21 25.99 39.42
N PRO A 122 -21.07 25.89 40.16
CA PRO A 122 -21.03 25.21 41.46
C PRO A 122 -21.84 25.86 42.56
N PHE A 123 -22.24 27.12 42.36
CA PHE A 123 -23.06 27.89 43.33
C PHE A 123 -24.52 27.91 42.96
N ARG A 124 -24.96 27.21 41.91
CA ARG A 124 -26.34 27.16 41.42
C ARG A 124 -27.38 26.82 42.52
N PRO A 125 -27.10 25.92 43.50
CA PRO A 125 -28.05 25.64 44.58
C PRO A 125 -28.30 26.77 45.59
N LEU A 126 -27.52 27.85 45.50
CA LEU A 126 -27.65 28.98 46.44
C LEU A 126 -28.87 29.87 46.05
N ASP A 127 -29.85 30.03 46.95
CA ASP A 127 -31.05 30.81 46.74
C ASP A 127 -30.89 32.35 46.93
N GLY A 128 -29.66 32.81 47.19
CA GLY A 128 -29.39 34.24 47.40
C GLY A 128 -29.21 35.02 46.11
N GLU A 129 -29.79 36.24 46.05
CA GLU A 129 -29.55 37.17 44.94
C GLU A 129 -28.09 37.67 44.99
N LEU A 130 -27.27 37.36 43.95
CA LEU A 130 -25.86 37.71 43.89
C LEU A 130 -25.62 39.22 44.02
N ASP A 131 -26.39 40.04 43.37
CA ASP A 131 -26.26 41.49 43.39
C ASP A 131 -26.53 42.09 44.77
N ARG A 132 -27.38 41.44 45.59
CA ARG A 132 -27.59 41.84 47.01
C ARG A 132 -26.44 41.35 47.85
N ILE A 133 -26.00 40.12 47.71
CA ILE A 133 -24.87 39.54 48.49
C ILE A 133 -23.58 40.32 48.24
N LEU A 134 -23.29 40.64 46.97
CA LEU A 134 -22.09 41.39 46.60
C LEU A 134 -22.08 42.83 47.13
N ARG A 135 -23.24 43.42 47.52
CA ARG A 135 -23.42 44.78 48.08
C ARG A 135 -23.55 44.81 49.60
N TYR A 136 -23.45 43.68 50.31
CA TYR A 136 -23.53 43.70 51.78
C TYR A 136 -22.44 44.57 52.40
N LYS A 137 -22.85 45.55 53.23
CA LYS A 137 -21.92 46.46 53.91
C LYS A 137 -21.58 46.01 55.34
N TYR A 138 -22.48 45.25 55.97
CA TYR A 138 -22.37 44.83 57.38
C TYR A 138 -22.18 43.33 57.56
N ILE A 139 -22.05 42.59 56.49
CA ILE A 139 -21.76 41.16 56.50
C ILE A 139 -20.67 40.91 55.48
N ASN A 140 -19.58 40.30 55.93
CA ASN A 140 -18.52 39.81 55.03
C ASN A 140 -18.92 38.43 54.47
N TYR A 141 -18.73 38.24 53.19
CA TYR A 141 -19.02 37.00 52.51
C TYR A 141 -17.78 36.50 51.74
N ARG A 142 -17.69 35.17 51.56
CA ARG A 142 -16.66 34.55 50.74
C ARG A 142 -17.25 33.36 50.01
N PHE A 143 -17.16 33.38 48.69
CA PHE A 143 -17.43 32.23 47.84
C PHE A 143 -16.15 31.41 47.68
N GLY A 144 -16.28 30.11 47.65
CA GLY A 144 -15.11 29.26 47.48
C GLY A 144 -15.45 27.77 47.53
N ARG A 145 -14.41 26.97 47.67
CA ARG A 145 -14.54 25.52 47.75
C ARG A 145 -13.67 24.98 48.90
N ILE A 146 -14.11 23.88 49.49
CA ILE A 146 -13.43 23.17 50.56
C ILE A 146 -13.28 21.69 50.15
N PRO A 147 -12.13 21.03 50.45
CA PRO A 147 -12.01 19.58 50.23
C PRO A 147 -13.10 18.82 51.01
N VAL A 148 -13.74 17.84 50.37
CA VAL A 148 -14.85 17.07 50.96
C VAL A 148 -14.44 16.42 52.27
N GLU A 149 -13.18 15.95 52.36
CA GLU A 149 -12.63 15.33 53.58
C GLU A 149 -12.61 16.29 54.80
N GLN A 150 -12.48 17.59 54.58
CA GLN A 150 -12.42 18.61 55.64
C GLN A 150 -13.79 19.14 56.03
N TYR A 151 -14.83 18.83 55.25
CA TYR A 151 -16.17 19.34 55.52
C TYR A 151 -16.75 18.88 56.86
N GLY A 152 -16.53 17.61 57.27
CA GLY A 152 -16.96 17.12 58.58
C GLY A 152 -16.34 17.83 59.80
N ARG A 153 -15.12 18.39 59.62
CA ARG A 153 -14.48 19.27 60.63
C ARG A 153 -15.08 20.66 60.63
N LEU A 154 -15.39 21.20 59.43
CA LEU A 154 -16.05 22.48 59.31
C LEU A 154 -17.42 22.44 60.01
N GLU A 155 -18.20 21.40 59.80
CA GLU A 155 -19.53 21.24 60.41
C GLU A 155 -19.48 21.25 61.92
N LYS A 156 -18.46 20.61 62.55
CA LYS A 156 -18.23 20.70 64.01
C LYS A 156 -17.93 22.11 64.46
N TYR A 157 -17.03 22.84 63.76
CA TYR A 157 -16.72 24.24 64.07
C TYR A 157 -17.94 25.16 63.97
N LEU A 158 -18.81 24.90 62.98
CA LEU A 158 -20.06 25.68 62.79
C LEU A 158 -21.06 25.42 63.92
N ILE A 159 -21.10 24.21 64.49
CA ILE A 159 -21.96 23.83 65.63
C ILE A 159 -21.37 24.41 66.93
N ASP A 160 -20.03 24.47 67.06
CA ASP A 160 -19.32 24.98 68.26
C ASP A 160 -19.23 26.52 68.34
N ASP A 161 -20.18 27.26 67.72
CA ASP A 161 -20.32 28.72 67.77
C ASP A 161 -19.21 29.54 67.11
N LEU A 162 -18.85 29.14 65.84
CA LEU A 162 -17.87 29.87 65.03
C LEU A 162 -18.35 31.29 64.62
N GLY A 163 -19.59 31.65 64.83
CA GLY A 163 -20.16 32.93 64.42
C GLY A 163 -20.26 33.15 62.89
N ALA A 164 -20.28 32.06 62.13
CA ALA A 164 -20.40 32.08 60.65
C ALA A 164 -21.49 31.15 60.16
N ILE A 165 -22.11 31.53 59.04
CA ILE A 165 -23.11 30.70 58.34
C ILE A 165 -22.45 30.21 57.08
N PHE A 166 -22.40 28.90 56.84
CA PHE A 166 -21.96 28.32 55.59
C PHE A 166 -23.14 27.74 54.82
N VAL A 167 -23.33 28.24 53.60
CA VAL A 167 -24.39 27.77 52.66
C VAL A 167 -23.72 26.89 51.63
N LYS A 168 -24.20 25.65 51.51
CA LYS A 168 -23.69 24.63 50.61
C LYS A 168 -24.12 24.91 49.17
N GLY A 169 -23.19 24.78 48.26
CA GLY A 169 -23.41 24.72 46.82
C GLY A 169 -23.37 23.30 46.30
N GLU A 170 -22.91 23.11 45.07
CA GLU A 170 -22.66 21.78 44.51
C GLU A 170 -21.42 21.11 45.12
N GLN A 171 -21.39 19.80 45.04
CA GLN A 171 -20.26 18.97 45.46
C GLN A 171 -19.79 18.13 44.32
N ASP A 172 -18.50 18.15 44.05
CA ASP A 172 -17.84 17.20 43.16
C ASP A 172 -17.11 16.11 43.97
N GLU A 173 -16.35 15.24 43.30
CA GLU A 173 -15.61 14.16 43.98
C GLU A 173 -14.57 14.64 44.97
N SER A 174 -14.00 15.82 44.82
CA SER A 174 -12.88 16.35 45.60
C SER A 174 -13.26 17.54 46.47
N TYR A 175 -14.19 18.37 46.02
CA TYR A 175 -14.52 19.64 46.64
C TYR A 175 -16.03 19.82 46.83
N LEU A 176 -16.37 20.45 47.98
CA LEU A 176 -17.68 21.04 48.23
C LEU A 176 -17.57 22.55 48.03
N TYR A 177 -18.39 23.07 47.14
CA TYR A 177 -18.50 24.51 46.92
C TYR A 177 -19.51 25.14 47.86
N GLY A 178 -19.33 26.41 48.16
CA GLY A 178 -20.28 27.11 49.02
C GLY A 178 -19.83 28.53 49.29
N ALA A 179 -20.69 29.24 50.05
CA ALA A 179 -20.39 30.57 50.52
C ALA A 179 -20.53 30.65 52.03
N TYR A 180 -19.61 31.32 52.72
CA TYR A 180 -19.80 31.65 54.10
C TYR A 180 -20.02 33.15 54.32
N PHE A 181 -20.77 33.43 55.36
CA PHE A 181 -21.16 34.77 55.78
C PHE A 181 -20.75 34.98 57.23
N VAL A 182 -20.14 36.12 57.52
CA VAL A 182 -19.59 36.41 58.81
C VAL A 182 -19.71 37.90 59.17
N SER A 183 -19.87 38.22 60.45
CA SER A 183 -19.87 39.61 60.93
C SER A 183 -18.46 40.24 60.78
N PRO A 184 -18.34 41.54 60.50
CA PRO A 184 -17.04 42.19 60.32
C PRO A 184 -16.09 42.04 61.50
N GLY A 185 -16.62 41.99 62.73
CA GLY A 185 -15.81 41.83 63.94
C GLY A 185 -15.14 40.46 64.12
N GLU A 186 -15.72 39.41 63.54
CA GLU A 186 -15.18 38.03 63.68
C GLU A 186 -14.52 37.52 62.39
N SER A 187 -14.52 38.34 61.35
CA SER A 187 -14.05 37.96 60.03
C SER A 187 -12.63 37.38 60.02
N GLN A 188 -11.70 37.97 60.76
CA GLN A 188 -10.31 37.50 60.83
C GLN A 188 -10.18 36.10 61.43
N LYS A 189 -10.94 35.83 62.52
CA LYS A 189 -10.95 34.52 63.19
C LYS A 189 -11.55 33.46 62.28
N VAL A 190 -12.70 33.76 61.65
CA VAL A 190 -13.40 32.86 60.74
C VAL A 190 -12.57 32.59 59.49
N ASP A 191 -12.00 33.63 58.87
CA ASP A 191 -11.10 33.48 57.69
C ASP A 191 -9.89 32.61 57.99
N ALA A 192 -9.35 32.66 59.26
CA ALA A 192 -8.25 31.80 59.67
C ALA A 192 -8.65 30.32 59.81
N VAL A 193 -9.87 30.06 60.37
CA VAL A 193 -10.40 28.68 60.46
C VAL A 193 -10.66 28.11 59.05
N PHE A 194 -11.31 28.85 58.17
CA PHE A 194 -11.53 28.36 56.79
C PHE A 194 -10.25 28.14 56.03
N ARG A 195 -9.20 28.97 56.22
CA ARG A 195 -7.87 28.72 55.63
C ARG A 195 -7.22 27.46 56.17
N SER A 196 -7.36 27.18 57.51
CA SER A 196 -6.82 25.95 58.09
C SER A 196 -7.50 24.68 57.55
N LEU A 197 -8.71 24.80 57.05
CA LEU A 197 -9.48 23.74 56.38
C LEU A 197 -9.27 23.71 54.86
N HIS A 198 -8.28 24.41 54.34
CA HIS A 198 -7.93 24.49 52.94
C HIS A 198 -9.06 25.06 52.07
N PHE A 199 -9.82 26.01 52.60
CA PHE A 199 -10.83 26.72 51.81
C PHE A 199 -10.18 27.63 50.78
N GLU A 200 -10.46 27.37 49.50
CA GLU A 200 -9.98 28.16 48.36
C GLU A 200 -11.04 29.17 47.95
N LYS A 201 -10.68 30.47 48.07
CA LYS A 201 -11.60 31.56 47.71
C LYS A 201 -11.78 31.65 46.18
N ILE A 202 -13.01 31.71 45.74
CA ILE A 202 -13.42 31.99 44.36
C ILE A 202 -14.02 33.41 44.30
N THR A 203 -13.47 34.25 43.44
CA THR A 203 -13.99 35.63 43.27
C THR A 203 -15.03 35.62 42.16
N ILE A 204 -16.28 35.95 42.52
CA ILE A 204 -17.35 36.11 41.56
C ILE A 204 -17.36 37.58 41.14
N PRO A 205 -17.28 37.89 39.82
CA PRO A 205 -17.38 39.27 39.32
C PRO A 205 -18.74 39.94 39.64
N ASP A 206 -18.73 41.25 39.81
CA ASP A 206 -19.93 42.02 40.16
C ASP A 206 -20.96 42.20 39.04
N GLU A 207 -20.76 41.55 37.92
CA GLU A 207 -21.58 41.66 36.69
C GLU A 207 -22.92 40.88 36.75
N TYR A 208 -23.08 40.02 37.76
CA TYR A 208 -24.21 39.11 37.84
C TYR A 208 -25.37 39.69 38.61
N THR A 209 -26.59 39.51 38.06
CA THR A 209 -27.87 39.94 38.65
C THR A 209 -28.79 38.77 38.89
N GLY A 210 -29.53 38.75 39.98
CA GLY A 210 -30.40 37.64 40.35
C GLY A 210 -29.70 36.49 41.05
N THR A 211 -30.31 35.32 41.09
CA THR A 211 -29.74 34.10 41.69
C THR A 211 -28.64 33.51 40.83
N PRO A 212 -27.71 32.66 41.39
CA PRO A 212 -26.73 31.95 40.58
C PRO A 212 -27.37 31.09 39.51
N ALA A 213 -28.53 30.52 39.76
CA ALA A 213 -29.32 29.76 38.78
C ALA A 213 -29.79 30.63 37.61
N ASP A 214 -30.27 31.85 37.88
CA ASP A 214 -30.68 32.80 36.85
C ASP A 214 -29.49 33.26 36.00
N ALA A 215 -28.36 33.53 36.66
CA ALA A 215 -27.13 33.91 35.97
C ALA A 215 -26.62 32.77 35.04
N CYS A 216 -26.62 31.53 35.50
CA CYS A 216 -26.28 30.36 34.67
C CYS A 216 -27.26 30.21 33.50
N GLN A 217 -28.56 30.36 33.71
CA GLN A 217 -29.58 30.29 32.65
C GLN A 217 -29.38 31.38 31.59
N LYS A 218 -29.05 32.59 32.01
CA LYS A 218 -28.76 33.71 31.10
C LYS A 218 -27.51 33.45 30.27
N LEU A 219 -26.42 32.96 30.89
CA LEU A 219 -25.20 32.61 30.19
C LEU A 219 -25.43 31.48 29.20
N ASN A 220 -26.17 30.43 29.58
CA ASN A 220 -26.55 29.36 28.69
C ASN A 220 -27.32 29.83 27.46
N ARG A 221 -28.27 30.76 27.63
CA ARG A 221 -28.99 31.35 26.50
C ARG A 221 -28.05 32.11 25.58
N GLN A 222 -27.12 32.91 26.13
CA GLN A 222 -26.16 33.66 25.33
C GLN A 222 -25.21 32.72 24.55
N ILE A 223 -24.71 31.65 25.17
CA ILE A 223 -23.87 30.63 24.52
C ILE A 223 -24.68 29.96 23.39
N ALA A 224 -25.93 29.57 23.63
CA ALA A 224 -26.80 28.97 22.62
C ALA A 224 -27.06 29.91 21.44
N ASP A 225 -27.28 31.19 21.69
CA ASP A 225 -27.51 32.20 20.64
C ASP A 225 -26.24 32.41 19.78
N ILE A 226 -25.07 32.46 20.43
CA ILE A 226 -23.78 32.54 19.69
C ILE A 226 -23.52 31.25 18.91
N SER A 227 -23.82 30.08 19.47
CA SER A 227 -23.68 28.80 18.78
C SER A 227 -24.54 28.72 17.51
N ARG A 228 -25.78 29.25 17.55
CA ARG A 228 -26.63 29.40 16.37
C ARG A 228 -26.00 30.30 15.31
N LYS A 229 -25.47 31.46 15.74
CA LYS A 229 -24.78 32.37 14.80
C LYS A 229 -23.57 31.74 14.15
N ILE A 230 -22.81 30.91 14.88
CA ILE A 230 -21.69 30.13 14.32
C ILE A 230 -22.20 29.11 13.31
N GLU A 231 -23.33 28.45 13.58
CA GLU A 231 -23.94 27.49 12.66
C GLU A 231 -24.45 28.19 11.39
N ASP A 232 -25.06 29.36 11.52
CA ASP A 232 -25.49 30.16 10.37
C ASP A 232 -24.32 30.61 9.50
N LEU A 233 -23.18 31.02 10.12
CA LEU A 233 -21.97 31.34 9.38
C LEU A 233 -21.38 30.12 8.67
N ASN A 234 -21.49 28.92 9.26
CA ASN A 234 -21.07 27.68 8.59
C ASN A 234 -21.94 27.37 7.38
N LYS A 235 -23.25 27.59 7.48
CA LYS A 235 -24.18 27.46 6.36
C LYS A 235 -23.91 28.50 5.27
N GLU A 236 -23.68 29.77 5.66
CA GLU A 236 -23.32 30.84 4.71
C GLU A 236 -22.04 30.46 3.92
N ALA A 237 -21.00 29.94 4.59
CA ALA A 237 -19.78 29.50 3.95
C ALA A 237 -20.02 28.31 2.99
N ALA A 238 -20.79 27.30 3.43
CA ALA A 238 -21.15 26.16 2.59
C ALA A 238 -21.97 26.57 1.36
N ASP A 239 -23.00 27.38 1.54
CA ASP A 239 -23.86 27.87 0.45
C ASP A 239 -23.09 28.69 -0.58
N MET A 240 -22.14 29.51 -0.12
CA MET A 240 -21.26 30.29 -0.99
C MET A 240 -20.39 29.37 -1.87
N LEU A 241 -19.82 28.29 -1.28
CA LEU A 241 -18.99 27.32 -2.02
C LEU A 241 -19.85 26.47 -2.97
N VAL A 242 -21.03 26.01 -2.54
CA VAL A 242 -21.95 25.22 -3.37
C VAL A 242 -22.42 26.01 -4.60
N LYS A 243 -22.73 27.29 -4.46
CA LYS A 243 -23.12 28.14 -5.60
C LYS A 243 -22.03 28.25 -6.65
N LYS A 244 -20.76 28.20 -6.25
CA LYS A 244 -19.59 28.28 -7.13
C LYS A 244 -18.98 26.92 -7.43
N ALA A 245 -19.59 25.81 -7.02
CA ALA A 245 -19.03 24.48 -7.10
C ALA A 245 -18.57 24.07 -8.51
N PRO A 246 -19.34 24.27 -9.60
CA PRO A 246 -18.87 23.93 -10.95
C PRO A 246 -17.61 24.69 -11.37
N GLN A 247 -17.51 25.96 -10.95
CA GLN A 247 -16.38 26.83 -11.23
C GLN A 247 -15.15 26.46 -10.41
N ILE A 248 -15.34 26.11 -9.13
CA ILE A 248 -14.25 25.67 -8.23
C ILE A 248 -13.66 24.34 -8.71
N VAL A 249 -14.52 23.38 -9.14
CA VAL A 249 -14.06 22.10 -9.66
C VAL A 249 -13.28 22.29 -10.97
N ALA A 250 -13.78 23.14 -11.88
CA ALA A 250 -13.07 23.47 -13.11
C ALA A 250 -11.73 24.17 -12.83
N ALA A 251 -11.71 25.13 -11.91
CA ALA A 251 -10.50 25.83 -11.49
C ALA A 251 -9.47 24.86 -10.89
N LYS A 252 -9.89 23.95 -10.01
CA LYS A 252 -9.02 22.91 -9.45
C LYS A 252 -8.39 22.06 -10.55
N GLN A 253 -9.18 21.50 -11.46
CA GLN A 253 -8.70 20.64 -12.53
C GLN A 253 -7.71 21.39 -13.43
N ARG A 254 -8.02 22.63 -13.80
CA ARG A 254 -7.15 23.42 -14.68
C ARG A 254 -5.85 23.85 -13.99
N LEU A 255 -5.92 24.27 -12.72
CA LEU A 255 -4.74 24.63 -11.95
C LEU A 255 -3.85 23.41 -11.63
N GLU A 256 -4.45 22.25 -11.39
CA GLU A 256 -3.73 20.99 -11.20
C GLU A 256 -2.95 20.61 -12.46
N GLU A 257 -3.58 20.72 -13.63
CA GLU A 257 -2.92 20.50 -14.93
C GLU A 257 -1.75 21.47 -15.15
N LEU A 258 -1.96 22.77 -14.93
CA LEU A 258 -0.95 23.79 -15.12
C LEU A 258 0.19 23.70 -14.11
N ALA A 259 -0.12 23.40 -12.85
CA ALA A 259 0.89 23.21 -11.82
C ALA A 259 1.76 21.98 -12.10
N HIS A 260 1.13 20.90 -12.58
CA HIS A 260 1.83 19.68 -12.96
C HIS A 260 2.75 19.92 -14.17
N ASN A 261 2.27 20.60 -15.21
CA ASN A 261 3.07 20.95 -16.38
C ASN A 261 4.26 21.84 -15.99
N PHE A 262 4.04 22.79 -15.07
CA PHE A 262 5.13 23.65 -14.58
C PHE A 262 6.17 22.86 -13.77
N ASP A 263 5.77 21.83 -13.03
CA ASP A 263 6.67 21.02 -12.21
C ASP A 263 7.66 20.17 -13.06
N VAL A 264 7.42 19.98 -14.36
CA VAL A 264 8.40 19.41 -15.31
C VAL A 264 9.73 20.18 -15.27
N ARG A 265 9.69 21.49 -15.07
CA ARG A 265 10.88 22.33 -14.96
C ARG A 265 11.82 21.92 -13.83
N LYS A 266 11.32 21.28 -12.78
CA LYS A 266 12.13 20.77 -11.67
C LYS A 266 13.05 19.62 -12.09
N MET A 267 12.67 18.89 -13.13
CA MET A 267 13.47 17.82 -13.70
C MET A 267 14.47 18.35 -14.73
N ALA A 268 14.26 19.57 -15.24
CA ALA A 268 15.13 20.22 -16.19
C ALA A 268 16.40 20.76 -15.54
N ALA A 269 17.50 20.72 -16.30
CA ALA A 269 18.69 21.53 -16.04
C ALA A 269 18.72 22.75 -16.97
N ARG A 270 19.35 23.81 -16.51
CA ARG A 270 19.65 25.01 -17.30
C ARG A 270 21.13 25.00 -17.68
N MET A 271 21.41 25.23 -18.94
CA MET A 271 22.74 25.45 -19.44
C MET A 271 22.86 26.92 -19.85
N GLU A 272 23.77 27.63 -19.19
CA GLU A 272 24.04 29.06 -19.46
C GLU A 272 25.20 29.15 -20.48
N ASP A 273 24.87 29.45 -21.71
CA ASP A 273 25.87 29.76 -22.73
C ASP A 273 25.99 31.29 -22.91
N GLN A 274 27.10 31.76 -23.48
CA GLN A 274 27.43 33.21 -23.58
C GLN A 274 26.39 34.05 -24.32
N LYS A 275 25.43 33.42 -25.04
CA LYS A 275 24.43 34.13 -25.86
C LYS A 275 22.98 33.78 -25.55
N GLU A 276 22.68 32.57 -25.14
CA GLU A 276 21.31 32.11 -24.92
C GLU A 276 21.25 31.09 -23.80
N ASP A 277 20.12 31.08 -23.05
CA ASP A 277 19.82 30.08 -22.02
C ASP A 277 19.05 28.91 -22.63
N TYR A 278 19.57 27.71 -22.44
CA TYR A 278 18.94 26.49 -22.88
C TYR A 278 18.43 25.69 -21.69
N TYR A 279 17.30 24.98 -21.87
CA TYR A 279 16.88 23.90 -20.97
C TYR A 279 17.34 22.55 -21.49
N ILE A 280 17.57 21.60 -20.61
CA ILE A 280 17.82 20.20 -20.91
C ILE A 280 16.87 19.37 -20.07
N LEU A 281 16.03 18.56 -20.72
CA LEU A 281 15.16 17.55 -20.11
C LEU A 281 15.69 16.18 -20.49
N CYS A 282 15.75 15.28 -19.51
CA CYS A 282 16.18 13.90 -19.72
C CYS A 282 15.07 12.95 -19.33
N GLY A 283 14.95 11.84 -20.01
CA GLY A 283 13.96 10.84 -19.64
C GLY A 283 14.05 9.54 -20.43
N TRP A 284 13.27 8.57 -19.95
CA TRP A 284 13.12 7.26 -20.58
C TRP A 284 11.83 7.20 -21.37
N MET A 285 11.89 6.68 -22.57
CA MET A 285 10.75 6.48 -23.46
C MET A 285 10.87 5.13 -24.16
N SER A 286 9.72 4.53 -24.55
CA SER A 286 9.76 3.29 -25.31
C SER A 286 10.39 3.49 -26.69
N GLU A 287 11.09 2.48 -27.22
CA GLU A 287 11.73 2.53 -28.54
C GLU A 287 10.75 2.93 -29.65
N ASP A 288 9.51 2.42 -29.60
CA ASP A 288 8.45 2.74 -30.56
C ASP A 288 7.99 4.21 -30.45
N ASP A 289 7.90 4.74 -29.21
CA ASP A 289 7.51 6.13 -28.98
C ASP A 289 8.64 7.09 -29.38
N VAL A 290 9.89 6.73 -29.10
CA VAL A 290 11.06 7.51 -29.54
C VAL A 290 11.07 7.67 -31.07
N ALA A 291 10.81 6.60 -31.83
CA ALA A 291 10.78 6.67 -33.27
C ALA A 291 9.71 7.65 -33.79
N ARG A 292 8.49 7.60 -33.20
CA ARG A 292 7.40 8.52 -33.55
C ARG A 292 7.69 9.95 -33.12
N PHE A 293 8.23 10.13 -31.93
CA PHE A 293 8.62 11.43 -31.38
C PHE A 293 9.68 12.11 -32.24
N MET A 294 10.70 11.38 -32.66
CA MET A 294 11.76 11.90 -33.53
C MET A 294 11.23 12.35 -34.90
N GLU A 295 10.21 11.66 -35.44
CA GLU A 295 9.58 12.03 -36.71
C GLU A 295 8.75 13.31 -36.57
N GLU A 296 8.02 13.50 -35.45
CA GLU A 296 7.25 14.73 -35.19
C GLU A 296 8.14 15.95 -34.89
N VAL A 297 9.28 15.76 -34.23
CA VAL A 297 10.19 16.88 -33.87
C VAL A 297 11.12 17.29 -35.01
N LYS A 298 11.22 16.47 -36.06
CA LYS A 298 12.17 16.68 -37.15
C LYS A 298 12.05 18.04 -37.84
N ASP A 299 10.85 18.62 -37.91
CA ASP A 299 10.56 19.88 -38.56
C ASP A 299 10.62 21.09 -37.61
N ASP A 300 10.99 20.87 -36.33
CA ASP A 300 11.09 21.92 -35.31
C ASP A 300 12.54 22.32 -35.04
N ASP A 301 13.00 23.37 -35.70
CA ASP A 301 14.38 23.86 -35.59
C ASP A 301 14.79 24.35 -34.18
N LYS A 302 13.84 24.47 -33.25
CA LYS A 302 14.10 24.96 -31.90
C LYS A 302 14.31 23.83 -30.88
N VAL A 303 14.03 22.59 -31.23
CA VAL A 303 14.12 21.45 -30.33
C VAL A 303 15.18 20.48 -30.81
N PHE A 304 16.18 20.27 -29.97
CA PHE A 304 17.26 19.32 -30.26
C PHE A 304 17.06 18.07 -29.41
N VAL A 305 16.98 16.90 -30.05
CA VAL A 305 16.80 15.63 -29.38
C VAL A 305 18.00 14.72 -29.66
N VAL A 306 18.59 14.23 -28.60
CA VAL A 306 19.70 13.27 -28.67
C VAL A 306 19.20 11.96 -28.03
N VAL A 307 19.23 10.87 -28.81
CA VAL A 307 18.92 9.53 -28.33
C VAL A 307 20.22 8.82 -28.01
N GLU A 308 20.37 8.39 -26.78
CA GLU A 308 21.57 7.68 -26.36
C GLU A 308 21.42 6.18 -26.63
N GLU A 309 22.36 5.63 -27.38
CA GLU A 309 22.38 4.21 -27.76
C GLU A 309 23.22 3.35 -26.80
N ASP A 310 24.16 3.94 -26.05
CA ASP A 310 25.13 3.20 -25.25
C ASP A 310 24.61 2.92 -23.82
N ARG A 311 24.48 1.63 -23.52
CA ARG A 311 23.87 1.06 -22.33
C ARG A 311 24.69 1.18 -21.04
N ASN A 312 25.90 1.75 -21.06
CA ASN A 312 26.86 1.17 -20.10
C ASN A 312 27.50 2.12 -19.09
N THR A 313 27.28 3.46 -19.08
CA THR A 313 28.28 4.15 -18.26
C THR A 313 27.79 5.27 -17.35
N TYR A 314 26.66 5.92 -17.62
CA TYR A 314 26.36 7.18 -16.91
C TYR A 314 24.92 7.34 -16.42
N PHE A 315 23.98 6.51 -16.88
CA PHE A 315 22.56 6.65 -16.56
C PHE A 315 22.11 5.45 -15.74
N GLY A 316 21.25 5.69 -14.76
CA GLY A 316 20.70 4.62 -13.91
C GLY A 316 20.02 3.49 -14.70
N ASP A 317 19.71 2.38 -14.03
CA ASP A 317 19.03 1.25 -14.67
C ASP A 317 17.71 1.69 -15.32
N PRO A 318 17.46 1.30 -16.60
CA PRO A 318 16.24 1.65 -17.32
C PRO A 318 14.98 1.22 -16.56
N PRO A 319 13.94 2.05 -16.53
CA PRO A 319 12.67 1.64 -15.95
C PRO A 319 12.01 0.56 -16.81
N VAL A 320 11.20 -0.28 -16.18
CA VAL A 320 10.58 -1.44 -16.82
C VAL A 320 9.09 -1.22 -17.01
N LYS A 321 8.64 -1.37 -18.26
CA LYS A 321 7.24 -1.42 -18.64
C LYS A 321 6.92 -2.81 -19.16
N LEU A 322 5.95 -3.49 -18.52
CA LEU A 322 5.47 -4.78 -18.98
C LEU A 322 4.35 -4.57 -20.00
N GLN A 323 4.43 -5.31 -21.10
CA GLN A 323 3.39 -5.34 -22.13
C GLN A 323 3.10 -6.78 -22.51
N ASN A 324 2.06 -7.35 -21.90
CA ASN A 324 1.66 -8.73 -22.09
C ASN A 324 0.31 -8.85 -22.82
N PRO A 325 0.07 -9.97 -23.53
CA PRO A 325 -1.23 -10.27 -24.14
C PRO A 325 -2.37 -10.19 -23.12
N LYS A 326 -3.55 -9.81 -23.57
CA LYS A 326 -4.73 -9.56 -22.69
C LYS A 326 -5.05 -10.71 -21.74
N LEU A 327 -4.80 -11.97 -22.16
CA LEU A 327 -5.03 -13.16 -21.35
C LEU A 327 -4.07 -13.25 -20.14
N PHE A 328 -2.80 -12.90 -20.34
CA PHE A 328 -1.75 -13.00 -19.32
C PHE A 328 -1.57 -11.70 -18.51
N LYS A 329 -2.15 -10.59 -19.01
CA LYS A 329 -2.06 -9.27 -18.36
C LYS A 329 -2.48 -9.27 -16.88
N PRO A 330 -3.52 -10.00 -16.42
CA PRO A 330 -3.88 -10.06 -15.00
C PRO A 330 -2.74 -10.55 -14.10
N PHE A 331 -1.87 -11.42 -14.58
CA PHE A 331 -0.75 -11.99 -13.82
C PHE A 331 0.41 -11.01 -13.62
N GLU A 332 0.46 -9.89 -14.34
CA GLU A 332 1.38 -8.78 -14.07
C GLU A 332 1.24 -8.27 -12.62
N MET A 333 0.07 -8.45 -12.00
CA MET A 333 -0.17 -8.13 -10.60
C MET A 333 0.75 -8.94 -9.66
N PHE A 334 0.93 -10.24 -9.91
CA PHE A 334 1.82 -11.08 -9.11
C PHE A 334 3.29 -10.68 -9.27
N ILE A 335 3.68 -10.32 -10.50
CA ILE A 335 5.03 -9.81 -10.75
C ILE A 335 5.25 -8.49 -10.01
N GLY A 336 4.28 -7.56 -10.08
CA GLY A 336 4.36 -6.29 -9.36
C GLY A 336 4.38 -6.42 -7.84
N MET A 337 3.77 -7.49 -7.27
CA MET A 337 3.80 -7.77 -5.83
C MET A 337 5.15 -8.31 -5.35
N TYR A 338 5.84 -9.09 -6.16
CA TYR A 338 7.17 -9.60 -5.83
C TYR A 338 8.27 -8.54 -6.08
N GLY A 339 8.17 -7.86 -7.22
CA GLY A 339 9.12 -6.87 -7.72
C GLY A 339 9.18 -6.97 -9.25
N LEU A 340 9.41 -5.87 -9.96
CA LEU A 340 9.52 -5.90 -11.41
C LEU A 340 10.86 -6.51 -11.86
N PRO A 341 10.90 -7.19 -13.02
CA PRO A 341 12.15 -7.72 -13.57
C PRO A 341 13.15 -6.59 -13.86
N ALA A 342 14.43 -6.86 -13.74
CA ALA A 342 15.43 -5.95 -14.30
C ALA A 342 15.29 -5.92 -15.84
N HIS A 343 15.73 -4.85 -16.48
CA HIS A 343 15.56 -4.70 -17.94
C HIS A 343 16.24 -5.81 -18.76
N ASN A 344 17.27 -6.47 -18.21
CA ASN A 344 17.99 -7.58 -18.84
C ASN A 344 17.40 -8.97 -18.51
N GLU A 345 16.42 -9.05 -17.61
CA GLU A 345 15.77 -10.30 -17.22
C GLU A 345 14.64 -10.68 -18.17
N ILE A 346 14.27 -11.96 -18.15
CA ILE A 346 13.08 -12.45 -18.85
C ILE A 346 11.84 -12.01 -18.06
N ASP A 347 10.81 -11.58 -18.77
CA ASP A 347 9.49 -11.35 -18.18
C ASP A 347 8.86 -12.69 -17.75
N PRO A 348 8.68 -12.96 -16.45
CA PRO A 348 8.16 -14.23 -15.98
C PRO A 348 6.63 -14.32 -16.06
N THR A 349 5.91 -13.30 -16.54
CA THR A 349 4.44 -13.21 -16.48
C THR A 349 3.76 -14.41 -17.15
N ILE A 350 4.22 -14.82 -18.35
CA ILE A 350 3.62 -15.95 -19.07
C ILE A 350 3.92 -17.27 -18.35
N PHE A 351 5.16 -17.41 -17.84
CA PHE A 351 5.56 -18.58 -17.08
C PHE A 351 4.68 -18.76 -15.84
N VAL A 352 4.53 -17.69 -15.04
CA VAL A 352 3.67 -17.70 -13.85
C VAL A 352 2.22 -17.94 -14.20
N ALA A 353 1.70 -17.34 -15.28
CA ALA A 353 0.32 -17.54 -15.67
C ALA A 353 0.00 -19.02 -15.94
N VAL A 354 0.92 -19.73 -16.59
CA VAL A 354 0.76 -21.15 -16.90
C VAL A 354 0.97 -22.01 -15.65
N THR A 355 2.09 -21.84 -14.93
CA THR A 355 2.43 -22.67 -13.79
C THR A 355 1.47 -22.46 -12.63
N TYR A 356 1.12 -21.23 -12.29
CA TYR A 356 0.12 -20.92 -11.26
C TYR A 356 -1.23 -21.55 -11.54
N SER A 357 -1.76 -21.32 -12.77
CA SER A 357 -3.08 -21.86 -13.13
C SER A 357 -3.08 -23.39 -13.16
N PHE A 358 -1.99 -23.99 -13.63
CA PHE A 358 -1.82 -25.45 -13.66
C PHE A 358 -1.76 -26.03 -12.24
N ILE A 359 -0.89 -25.51 -11.38
CA ILE A 359 -0.73 -26.00 -10.00
C ILE A 359 -2.03 -25.81 -9.22
N PHE A 360 -2.68 -24.65 -9.37
CA PHE A 360 -3.99 -24.41 -8.76
C PHE A 360 -5.00 -25.46 -9.20
N GLY A 361 -5.06 -25.75 -10.49
CA GLY A 361 -5.96 -26.76 -11.03
C GLY A 361 -5.70 -28.17 -10.48
N VAL A 362 -4.44 -28.56 -10.28
CA VAL A 362 -4.09 -29.86 -9.65
C VAL A 362 -4.50 -29.90 -8.18
N MET A 363 -4.26 -28.80 -7.42
CA MET A 363 -4.60 -28.73 -6.01
C MET A 363 -6.10 -28.66 -5.76
N PHE A 364 -6.83 -28.03 -6.68
CA PHE A 364 -8.26 -27.73 -6.59
C PHE A 364 -9.02 -28.33 -7.78
N GLY A 365 -8.88 -29.62 -7.97
CA GLY A 365 -9.40 -30.34 -9.14
C GLY A 365 -10.86 -30.77 -8.98
N ASP A 366 -11.82 -29.89 -9.27
CA ASP A 366 -13.26 -30.20 -9.31
C ASP A 366 -13.94 -29.47 -10.48
N VAL A 367 -14.72 -30.20 -11.29
CA VAL A 367 -15.38 -29.65 -12.48
C VAL A 367 -16.40 -28.57 -12.12
N GLY A 368 -17.24 -28.83 -11.13
CA GLY A 368 -18.33 -27.93 -10.76
C GLY A 368 -17.81 -26.62 -10.14
N GLN A 369 -16.91 -26.73 -9.19
CA GLN A 369 -16.29 -25.60 -8.53
C GLN A 369 -15.36 -24.83 -9.49
N GLY A 370 -14.62 -25.54 -10.36
CA GLY A 370 -13.79 -24.94 -11.40
C GLY A 370 -14.59 -24.09 -12.39
N LEU A 371 -15.76 -24.57 -12.83
CA LEU A 371 -16.67 -23.79 -13.67
C LEU A 371 -17.25 -22.57 -12.95
N LEU A 372 -17.55 -22.66 -11.66
CA LEU A 372 -17.97 -21.50 -10.87
C LEU A 372 -16.87 -20.44 -10.80
N LEU A 373 -15.62 -20.84 -10.56
CA LEU A 373 -14.48 -19.93 -10.55
C LEU A 373 -14.23 -19.32 -11.93
N LEU A 374 -14.34 -20.11 -13.00
CA LEU A 374 -14.18 -19.63 -14.38
C LEU A 374 -15.23 -18.59 -14.72
N ILE A 375 -16.53 -18.93 -14.57
CA ILE A 375 -17.63 -18.03 -14.96
C ILE A 375 -17.67 -16.80 -14.04
N GLY A 376 -17.58 -16.98 -12.72
CA GLY A 376 -17.58 -15.90 -11.75
C GLY A 376 -16.40 -14.95 -11.93
N GLY A 377 -15.19 -15.51 -12.09
CA GLY A 377 -13.97 -14.74 -12.36
C GLY A 377 -14.06 -13.96 -13.67
N PHE A 378 -14.52 -14.60 -14.74
CA PHE A 378 -14.67 -13.95 -16.04
C PHE A 378 -15.68 -12.79 -16.00
N LEU A 379 -16.84 -12.98 -15.38
CA LEU A 379 -17.86 -11.93 -15.24
C LEU A 379 -17.32 -10.73 -14.45
N ILE A 380 -16.70 -10.98 -13.30
CA ILE A 380 -16.12 -9.90 -12.48
C ILE A 380 -15.00 -9.18 -13.25
N TYR A 381 -14.15 -9.91 -13.96
CA TYR A 381 -13.08 -9.32 -14.77
C TYR A 381 -13.65 -8.47 -15.91
N HIS A 382 -14.69 -8.96 -16.60
CA HIS A 382 -15.31 -8.24 -17.70
C HIS A 382 -15.94 -6.91 -17.24
N PHE A 383 -16.74 -6.93 -16.14
CA PHE A 383 -17.45 -5.75 -15.66
C PHE A 383 -16.59 -4.81 -14.82
N LYS A 384 -15.75 -5.34 -13.92
CA LYS A 384 -14.98 -4.51 -12.97
C LYS A 384 -13.50 -4.38 -13.31
N LYS A 385 -13.01 -5.11 -14.31
CA LYS A 385 -11.60 -5.13 -14.78
C LYS A 385 -10.56 -5.36 -13.66
N LYS A 386 -10.95 -6.05 -12.57
CA LYS A 386 -10.03 -6.37 -11.47
C LYS A 386 -9.08 -7.51 -11.87
N PRO A 387 -7.74 -7.34 -11.80
CA PRO A 387 -6.77 -8.36 -12.23
C PRO A 387 -6.96 -9.71 -11.54
N LEU A 388 -7.19 -9.71 -10.22
CA LEU A 388 -7.39 -10.93 -9.44
C LEU A 388 -8.52 -11.81 -9.99
N ALA A 389 -9.61 -11.21 -10.48
CA ALA A 389 -10.72 -11.96 -11.07
C ALA A 389 -10.32 -12.65 -12.38
N GLY A 390 -9.43 -12.03 -13.17
CA GLY A 390 -8.87 -12.66 -14.37
C GLY A 390 -7.99 -13.86 -14.05
N ILE A 391 -7.19 -13.78 -12.98
CA ILE A 391 -6.36 -14.89 -12.49
C ILE A 391 -7.25 -16.05 -12.04
N ILE A 392 -8.30 -15.78 -11.25
CA ILE A 392 -9.27 -16.80 -10.80
C ILE A 392 -9.96 -17.47 -11.97
N ALA A 393 -10.32 -16.71 -13.03
CA ALA A 393 -10.91 -17.29 -14.23
C ALA A 393 -9.96 -18.27 -14.94
N CYS A 394 -8.67 -17.91 -15.10
CA CYS A 394 -7.66 -18.79 -15.68
C CYS A 394 -7.42 -20.04 -14.82
N ALA A 395 -7.33 -19.89 -13.50
CA ALA A 395 -7.22 -21.00 -12.56
C ALA A 395 -8.43 -21.94 -12.63
N GLY A 396 -9.65 -21.39 -12.78
CA GLY A 396 -10.89 -22.16 -12.96
C GLY A 396 -10.90 -23.04 -14.22
N VAL A 397 -10.23 -22.61 -15.31
CA VAL A 397 -10.07 -23.44 -16.50
C VAL A 397 -9.31 -24.73 -16.17
N PHE A 398 -8.15 -24.60 -15.54
CA PHE A 398 -7.32 -25.76 -15.18
C PHE A 398 -7.97 -26.61 -14.09
N SER A 399 -8.66 -25.99 -13.10
CA SER A 399 -9.44 -26.70 -12.10
C SER A 399 -10.51 -27.58 -12.74
N THR A 400 -11.21 -27.09 -13.76
CA THR A 400 -12.19 -27.87 -14.53
C THR A 400 -11.53 -29.03 -15.27
N ILE A 401 -10.37 -28.80 -15.92
CA ILE A 401 -9.63 -29.85 -16.65
C ILE A 401 -9.19 -30.96 -15.69
N PHE A 402 -8.57 -30.60 -14.56
CA PHE A 402 -8.14 -31.58 -13.56
C PHE A 402 -9.31 -32.23 -12.83
N GLY A 403 -10.45 -31.54 -12.67
CA GLY A 403 -11.69 -32.12 -12.18
C GLY A 403 -12.17 -33.28 -13.07
N PHE A 404 -12.08 -33.17 -14.39
CA PHE A 404 -12.34 -34.30 -15.30
C PHE A 404 -11.27 -35.40 -15.19
N MET A 405 -10.01 -35.04 -14.97
CA MET A 405 -8.94 -36.05 -14.79
C MET A 405 -9.12 -36.86 -13.51
N PHE A 406 -9.59 -36.24 -12.43
CA PHE A 406 -9.81 -36.87 -11.13
C PHE A 406 -11.23 -37.48 -11.01
N GLY A 407 -12.18 -37.07 -11.87
CA GLY A 407 -13.55 -37.57 -11.88
C GLY A 407 -14.44 -36.95 -10.79
N SER A 408 -14.17 -35.68 -10.38
CA SER A 408 -14.96 -35.01 -9.34
C SER A 408 -15.83 -33.88 -9.91
N ILE A 409 -17.11 -33.86 -9.56
CA ILE A 409 -18.07 -32.79 -9.82
C ILE A 409 -18.78 -32.41 -8.51
N PHE A 410 -18.54 -31.22 -7.98
CA PHE A 410 -19.07 -30.77 -6.69
C PHE A 410 -18.88 -31.83 -5.57
N GLY A 411 -17.75 -32.58 -5.65
CA GLY A 411 -17.40 -33.66 -4.75
C GLY A 411 -18.03 -35.02 -5.06
N PHE A 412 -18.96 -35.11 -6.00
CA PHE A 412 -19.50 -36.39 -6.42
C PHE A 412 -18.50 -37.12 -7.34
N GLU A 413 -18.02 -38.29 -6.94
CA GLU A 413 -17.05 -39.08 -7.68
C GLU A 413 -17.70 -40.21 -8.52
N ASP A 414 -19.01 -40.46 -8.32
CA ASP A 414 -19.77 -41.50 -9.01
C ASP A 414 -20.34 -41.07 -10.37
N ILE A 415 -20.33 -39.75 -10.65
CA ILE A 415 -20.95 -39.17 -11.85
C ILE A 415 -20.04 -39.27 -13.07
N ILE A 416 -18.72 -39.07 -12.86
CA ILE A 416 -17.70 -39.08 -13.92
C ILE A 416 -16.65 -40.12 -13.57
N GLU A 417 -16.38 -41.04 -14.51
CA GLU A 417 -15.23 -41.94 -14.39
C GLU A 417 -13.92 -41.12 -14.54
N PRO A 418 -12.96 -41.29 -13.60
CA PRO A 418 -11.69 -40.57 -13.66
C PRO A 418 -10.91 -40.98 -14.91
N ILE A 419 -10.41 -39.99 -15.65
CA ILE A 419 -9.59 -40.21 -16.85
C ILE A 419 -8.18 -40.66 -16.44
N TRP A 420 -7.69 -40.23 -15.27
CA TRP A 420 -6.32 -40.51 -14.83
C TRP A 420 -6.29 -41.28 -13.50
N LEU A 421 -6.53 -40.65 -12.36
CA LEU A 421 -6.50 -41.30 -11.04
C LEU A 421 -7.37 -40.54 -10.04
N ARG A 422 -7.84 -41.26 -9.01
CA ARG A 422 -8.48 -40.64 -7.86
C ARG A 422 -7.39 -40.28 -6.82
N PRO A 423 -7.39 -39.05 -6.28
CA PRO A 423 -6.34 -38.60 -5.36
C PRO A 423 -6.23 -39.41 -4.07
N ILE A 424 -7.32 -40.03 -3.59
CA ILE A 424 -7.35 -40.79 -2.33
C ILE A 424 -6.95 -42.26 -2.55
N ASP A 425 -7.42 -42.92 -3.61
CA ASP A 425 -7.41 -44.37 -3.73
C ASP A 425 -6.12 -44.98 -4.28
N HIS A 426 -5.41 -44.25 -5.15
CA HIS A 426 -4.28 -44.83 -5.87
C HIS A 426 -2.97 -44.76 -5.08
N MET A 427 -2.48 -45.94 -4.66
CA MET A 427 -1.19 -46.10 -3.97
C MET A 427 -0.16 -46.82 -4.84
N THR A 428 1.02 -46.27 -4.96
CA THR A 428 2.16 -46.89 -5.62
C THR A 428 3.17 -47.41 -4.57
N THR A 429 3.64 -48.66 -4.74
CA THR A 429 4.68 -49.25 -3.89
C THR A 429 6.04 -48.81 -4.37
N LEU A 430 6.76 -48.05 -3.55
CA LEU A 430 8.14 -47.66 -3.82
C LEU A 430 9.14 -48.54 -3.09
N PRO A 431 10.26 -48.87 -3.70
CA PRO A 431 11.36 -49.55 -3.02
C PRO A 431 11.81 -48.67 -1.83
N PHE A 432 12.03 -49.26 -0.66
CA PHE A 432 12.46 -48.64 0.60
C PHE A 432 11.43 -47.78 1.36
N ILE A 433 10.45 -47.11 0.70
CA ILE A 433 9.53 -46.16 1.35
C ILE A 433 8.16 -46.82 1.64
N GLY A 434 7.88 -47.92 0.92
CA GLY A 434 6.61 -48.62 1.05
C GLY A 434 5.50 -48.06 0.16
N LYS A 435 4.23 -48.12 0.61
CA LYS A 435 3.05 -47.60 -0.15
C LYS A 435 2.92 -46.10 0.06
N LEU A 436 3.04 -45.36 -1.01
CA LEU A 436 2.75 -43.91 -1.05
C LEU A 436 1.65 -43.61 -2.05
N ASN A 437 0.88 -42.58 -1.76
CA ASN A 437 -0.12 -42.09 -2.70
C ASN A 437 0.56 -41.58 -3.97
N THR A 438 0.09 -42.02 -5.11
CA THR A 438 0.65 -41.72 -6.45
C THR A 438 0.70 -40.23 -6.73
N VAL A 439 -0.28 -39.43 -6.23
CA VAL A 439 -0.33 -37.99 -6.43
C VAL A 439 0.88 -37.27 -5.83
N PHE A 440 1.39 -37.71 -4.66
CA PHE A 440 2.62 -37.14 -4.06
C PHE A 440 3.84 -37.39 -4.94
N ILE A 441 3.97 -38.59 -5.48
CA ILE A 441 5.11 -38.95 -6.33
C ILE A 441 5.11 -38.08 -7.59
N VAL A 442 3.96 -37.94 -8.24
CA VAL A 442 3.79 -37.13 -9.44
C VAL A 442 4.03 -35.67 -9.14
N SER A 443 3.54 -35.16 -7.99
CA SER A 443 3.74 -33.77 -7.57
C SER A 443 5.23 -33.44 -7.36
N VAL A 444 5.98 -34.33 -6.74
CA VAL A 444 7.45 -34.17 -6.56
C VAL A 444 8.17 -34.24 -7.91
N ALA A 445 7.81 -35.21 -8.76
CA ALA A 445 8.40 -35.32 -10.10
C ALA A 445 8.14 -34.08 -10.97
N PHE A 446 6.91 -33.55 -10.92
CA PHE A 446 6.55 -32.29 -11.57
C PHE A 446 7.38 -31.10 -10.99
N GLY A 447 7.50 -31.02 -9.66
CA GLY A 447 8.32 -30.02 -9.00
C GLY A 447 9.80 -30.08 -9.40
N MET A 448 10.37 -31.27 -9.52
CA MET A 448 11.73 -31.45 -10.02
C MET A 448 11.89 -30.90 -11.45
N GLY A 449 10.89 -31.13 -12.31
CA GLY A 449 10.87 -30.57 -13.67
C GLY A 449 10.82 -29.04 -13.66
N LEU A 450 9.99 -28.44 -12.80
CA LEU A 450 9.88 -26.98 -12.66
C LEU A 450 11.18 -26.35 -12.13
N ILE A 451 11.86 -26.99 -11.17
CA ILE A 451 13.16 -26.53 -10.67
C ILE A 451 14.20 -26.52 -11.79
N ILE A 452 14.28 -27.60 -12.59
CA ILE A 452 15.17 -27.67 -13.76
C ILE A 452 14.87 -26.52 -14.74
N LEU A 453 13.59 -26.27 -15.01
CA LEU A 453 13.16 -25.18 -15.89
C LEU A 453 13.55 -23.80 -15.32
N ALA A 454 13.36 -23.58 -14.01
CA ALA A 454 13.77 -22.35 -13.34
C ALA A 454 15.30 -22.13 -13.42
N MET A 455 16.11 -23.19 -13.26
CA MET A 455 17.56 -23.11 -13.44
C MET A 455 17.95 -22.77 -14.87
N ILE A 456 17.26 -23.33 -15.87
CA ILE A 456 17.48 -22.95 -17.28
C ILE A 456 17.18 -21.47 -17.50
N LEU A 457 16.06 -20.96 -16.95
CA LEU A 457 15.73 -19.53 -17.02
C LEU A 457 16.79 -18.67 -16.35
N HIS A 458 17.34 -19.11 -15.21
CA HIS A 458 18.46 -18.43 -14.54
C HIS A 458 19.68 -18.31 -15.45
N ILE A 459 20.08 -19.41 -16.09
CA ILE A 459 21.21 -19.43 -17.01
C ILE A 459 20.97 -18.46 -18.18
N VAL A 460 19.78 -18.44 -18.75
CA VAL A 460 19.42 -17.51 -19.84
C VAL A 460 19.50 -16.05 -19.37
N ASN A 461 19.02 -15.74 -18.15
CA ASN A 461 19.13 -14.40 -17.59
C ASN A 461 20.58 -13.99 -17.35
N ALA A 462 21.39 -14.89 -16.76
CA ALA A 462 22.79 -14.64 -16.50
C ALA A 462 23.61 -14.47 -17.81
N LEU A 463 23.30 -15.21 -18.87
CA LEU A 463 23.91 -15.01 -20.19
C LEU A 463 23.52 -13.67 -20.82
N ARG A 464 22.27 -13.23 -20.67
CA ARG A 464 21.82 -11.93 -21.16
C ARG A 464 22.47 -10.76 -20.43
N SER A 465 22.74 -10.91 -19.15
CA SER A 465 23.44 -9.91 -18.34
C SER A 465 24.99 -10.00 -18.48
N HIS A 466 25.51 -10.90 -19.32
CA HIS A 466 26.96 -11.16 -19.46
C HIS A 466 27.67 -11.54 -18.15
N ASP A 467 26.94 -12.10 -17.19
CA ASP A 467 27.46 -12.54 -15.91
C ASP A 467 27.95 -13.98 -15.98
N VAL A 468 29.24 -14.13 -16.23
CA VAL A 468 29.87 -15.44 -16.40
C VAL A 468 29.85 -16.25 -15.10
N GLU A 469 29.94 -15.60 -13.95
CA GLU A 469 29.94 -16.25 -12.64
C GLU A 469 28.62 -16.97 -12.40
N ASN A 470 27.53 -16.20 -12.47
CA ASN A 470 26.19 -16.73 -12.25
C ASN A 470 25.71 -17.68 -13.35
N ALA A 471 26.21 -17.53 -14.61
CA ALA A 471 25.84 -18.43 -15.69
C ALA A 471 26.45 -19.84 -15.54
N TRP A 472 27.74 -19.92 -15.17
CA TRP A 472 28.49 -21.18 -15.24
C TRP A 472 28.74 -21.85 -13.88
N PHE A 473 29.06 -21.08 -12.84
CA PHE A 473 29.62 -21.60 -11.59
C PHE A 473 28.67 -21.49 -10.39
N ASP A 474 27.55 -20.77 -10.53
CA ASP A 474 26.59 -20.62 -9.44
C ASP A 474 25.79 -21.90 -9.17
N ALA A 475 25.23 -21.99 -7.96
CA ALA A 475 24.33 -23.08 -7.56
C ALA A 475 23.08 -23.19 -8.47
N ASN A 476 22.55 -22.09 -8.98
CA ASN A 476 21.44 -22.10 -9.93
C ASN A 476 21.92 -22.03 -11.39
N GLY A 477 23.23 -21.92 -11.64
CA GLY A 477 23.85 -21.90 -12.95
C GLY A 477 24.05 -23.28 -13.56
N MET A 478 24.93 -23.38 -14.58
CA MET A 478 25.20 -24.63 -15.31
C MET A 478 25.72 -25.72 -14.40
N ALA A 479 26.64 -25.40 -13.46
CA ALA A 479 27.18 -26.39 -12.50
C ALA A 479 26.06 -26.96 -11.62
N GLY A 480 25.22 -26.11 -11.05
CA GLY A 480 24.06 -26.53 -10.24
C GLY A 480 23.05 -27.36 -11.04
N LEU A 481 22.76 -26.94 -12.28
CA LEU A 481 21.84 -27.67 -13.17
C LEU A 481 22.34 -29.10 -13.45
N VAL A 482 23.62 -29.26 -13.77
CA VAL A 482 24.21 -30.60 -14.03
C VAL A 482 24.14 -31.46 -12.76
N PHE A 483 24.45 -30.89 -11.61
CA PHE A 483 24.34 -31.62 -10.33
C PHE A 483 22.91 -32.07 -10.05
N TYR A 484 21.92 -31.12 -10.11
CA TYR A 484 20.53 -31.40 -9.79
C TYR A 484 19.89 -32.36 -10.80
N ALA A 485 20.11 -32.17 -12.10
CA ALA A 485 19.64 -33.09 -13.14
C ALA A 485 20.22 -34.50 -12.99
N SER A 486 21.49 -34.61 -12.61
CA SER A 486 22.12 -35.89 -12.31
C SER A 486 21.49 -36.60 -11.11
N ALA A 487 21.17 -35.81 -10.04
CA ALA A 487 20.48 -36.34 -8.87
C ALA A 487 19.07 -36.84 -9.22
N VAL A 488 18.31 -36.03 -9.97
CA VAL A 488 16.97 -36.41 -10.43
C VAL A 488 17.03 -37.66 -11.32
N ALA A 489 17.93 -37.71 -12.29
CA ALA A 489 18.08 -38.87 -13.17
C ALA A 489 18.45 -40.15 -12.37
N THR A 490 19.32 -40.02 -11.38
CA THR A 490 19.70 -41.17 -10.53
C THR A 490 18.51 -41.66 -9.69
N ILE A 491 17.73 -40.75 -9.12
CA ILE A 491 16.50 -41.09 -8.36
C ILE A 491 15.48 -41.76 -9.25
N VAL A 492 15.23 -41.24 -10.46
CA VAL A 492 14.28 -41.81 -11.42
C VAL A 492 14.71 -43.21 -11.86
N LEU A 493 15.98 -43.42 -12.21
CA LEU A 493 16.50 -44.72 -12.56
C LEU A 493 16.38 -45.74 -11.43
N PHE A 494 16.67 -45.30 -10.21
CA PHE A 494 16.52 -46.15 -9.02
C PHE A 494 15.06 -46.53 -8.77
N MET A 495 14.15 -45.59 -8.88
CA MET A 495 12.71 -45.81 -8.68
C MET A 495 12.07 -46.67 -9.76
N THR A 496 12.57 -46.61 -11.01
CA THR A 496 12.10 -47.46 -12.12
C THR A 496 12.73 -48.84 -12.15
N GLY A 497 13.61 -49.17 -11.18
CA GLY A 497 14.25 -50.46 -11.07
C GLY A 497 15.37 -50.72 -12.09
N HIS A 498 15.81 -49.67 -12.79
CA HIS A 498 16.95 -49.79 -13.71
C HIS A 498 18.26 -49.73 -12.94
N LYS A 499 19.33 -50.33 -13.54
CA LYS A 499 20.67 -50.31 -12.93
C LYS A 499 21.16 -48.85 -12.83
N THR A 500 21.52 -48.43 -11.63
CA THR A 500 22.19 -47.14 -11.41
C THR A 500 23.53 -47.09 -12.11
N PRO A 501 24.01 -45.93 -12.59
CA PRO A 501 25.34 -45.79 -13.18
C PRO A 501 26.45 -46.26 -12.26
N ALA A 502 27.57 -46.70 -12.83
CA ALA A 502 28.73 -47.15 -12.05
C ALA A 502 29.20 -46.08 -11.07
N GLY A 503 29.65 -46.47 -9.87
CA GLY A 503 30.05 -45.54 -8.80
C GLY A 503 31.06 -44.47 -9.23
N ILE A 504 31.95 -44.76 -10.17
CA ILE A 504 32.89 -43.78 -10.74
C ILE A 504 32.13 -42.69 -11.53
N VAL A 505 31.13 -43.08 -12.31
CA VAL A 505 30.30 -42.10 -13.07
C VAL A 505 29.52 -41.19 -12.12
N LEU A 506 28.96 -41.75 -11.07
CA LEU A 506 28.29 -40.98 -10.03
C LEU A 506 29.23 -40.00 -9.34
N ALA A 507 30.45 -40.47 -8.97
CA ALA A 507 31.44 -39.62 -8.33
C ALA A 507 31.86 -38.43 -9.22
N VAL A 508 31.95 -38.63 -10.52
CA VAL A 508 32.26 -37.57 -11.50
C VAL A 508 31.06 -36.61 -11.67
N MET A 509 29.85 -37.17 -11.83
CA MET A 509 28.63 -36.38 -12.06
C MET A 509 28.25 -35.50 -10.86
N PHE A 510 28.56 -35.89 -9.64
CA PHE A 510 28.33 -35.10 -8.43
C PHE A 510 29.56 -34.29 -8.01
N GLY A 511 30.77 -34.87 -8.11
CA GLY A 511 31.99 -34.23 -7.62
C GLY A 511 32.42 -33.02 -8.44
N ILE A 512 32.40 -33.12 -9.78
CA ILE A 512 32.82 -32.00 -10.64
C ILE A 512 31.95 -30.76 -10.45
N PRO A 513 30.61 -30.84 -10.49
CA PRO A 513 29.78 -29.65 -10.26
C PRO A 513 29.97 -29.03 -8.87
N LEU A 514 30.08 -29.83 -7.83
CA LEU A 514 30.34 -29.32 -6.47
C LEU A 514 31.69 -28.61 -6.36
N LEU A 515 32.72 -29.11 -7.02
CA LEU A 515 34.02 -28.43 -7.09
C LEU A 515 33.94 -27.13 -7.90
N LEU A 516 33.16 -27.09 -8.97
CA LEU A 516 32.94 -25.85 -9.74
C LEU A 516 32.22 -24.78 -8.92
N ILE A 517 31.23 -25.16 -8.12
CA ILE A 517 30.53 -24.26 -7.20
C ILE A 517 31.50 -23.77 -6.11
N LEU A 518 32.29 -24.67 -5.50
CA LEU A 518 33.27 -24.31 -4.46
C LEU A 518 34.30 -23.30 -4.97
N PHE A 519 34.77 -23.48 -6.20
CA PHE A 519 35.80 -22.64 -6.80
C PHE A 519 35.22 -21.53 -7.71
N LYS A 520 33.95 -21.14 -7.57
CA LYS A 520 33.29 -20.15 -8.43
C LYS A 520 34.06 -18.85 -8.53
N GLU A 521 34.45 -18.24 -7.38
CA GLU A 521 35.17 -16.97 -7.36
C GLU A 521 36.57 -17.05 -8.01
N PRO A 522 37.45 -17.99 -7.62
CA PRO A 522 38.80 -18.09 -8.25
C PRO A 522 38.73 -18.38 -9.75
N LEU A 523 37.79 -19.21 -10.21
CA LEU A 523 37.59 -19.52 -11.62
C LEU A 523 37.11 -18.30 -12.42
N THR A 524 36.13 -17.59 -11.91
CA THR A 524 35.60 -16.37 -12.54
C THR A 524 36.67 -15.28 -12.66
N ARG A 525 37.45 -15.04 -11.59
CA ARG A 525 38.56 -14.06 -11.60
C ARG A 525 39.60 -14.42 -12.65
N LYS A 526 39.93 -15.74 -12.80
CA LYS A 526 40.87 -16.19 -13.81
C LYS A 526 40.38 -15.98 -15.24
N ILE A 527 39.09 -16.21 -15.49
CA ILE A 527 38.46 -16.02 -16.81
C ILE A 527 38.35 -14.54 -17.17
N GLN A 528 37.94 -13.71 -16.22
CA GLN A 528 37.76 -12.27 -16.44
C GLN A 528 39.08 -11.46 -16.36
N LYS A 529 40.21 -12.10 -16.09
CA LYS A 529 41.53 -11.47 -15.94
C LYS A 529 41.58 -10.30 -14.95
N ARG A 530 40.75 -10.32 -13.90
CA ARG A 530 40.74 -9.30 -12.85
C ARG A 530 41.90 -9.53 -11.87
N ALA A 531 42.72 -8.47 -11.65
CA ALA A 531 43.98 -8.54 -10.89
C ALA A 531 43.84 -8.38 -9.36
N ASN A 532 42.64 -8.39 -8.77
CA ASN A 532 42.50 -8.22 -7.32
C ASN A 532 42.90 -9.46 -6.54
N LYS A 533 43.75 -9.28 -5.51
CA LYS A 533 44.15 -10.31 -4.55
C LYS A 533 42.95 -10.78 -3.73
N MET A 534 42.96 -12.09 -3.35
CA MET A 534 42.06 -12.60 -2.32
C MET A 534 42.26 -11.77 -1.04
N GLU A 535 41.22 -11.10 -0.56
CA GLU A 535 41.25 -10.36 0.71
C GLU A 535 41.12 -11.31 1.92
N GLU A 536 40.63 -12.53 1.73
CA GLU A 536 40.37 -13.49 2.78
C GLU A 536 41.46 -14.58 2.84
N GLY A 537 41.78 -15.03 4.06
CA GLY A 537 42.74 -16.10 4.28
C GLY A 537 42.25 -17.43 3.69
N LYS A 538 43.16 -18.25 3.13
CA LYS A 538 42.83 -19.54 2.49
C LYS A 538 41.98 -20.47 3.35
N ALA A 539 42.15 -20.48 4.66
CA ALA A 539 41.33 -21.28 5.58
C ALA A 539 39.88 -20.81 5.64
N MET A 540 39.63 -19.48 5.65
CA MET A 540 38.32 -18.90 5.67
C MET A 540 37.53 -19.21 4.38
N PHE A 541 38.19 -19.16 3.23
CA PHE A 541 37.63 -19.56 1.93
C PHE A 541 37.08 -20.99 1.93
N PHE A 542 37.83 -21.96 2.45
CA PHE A 542 37.37 -23.36 2.50
C PHE A 542 36.20 -23.55 3.49
N VAL A 543 36.23 -22.86 4.63
CA VAL A 543 35.14 -22.92 5.60
C VAL A 543 33.85 -22.32 5.00
N GLN A 544 33.95 -21.17 4.38
CA GLN A 544 32.80 -20.49 3.73
C GLN A 544 32.26 -21.35 2.58
N GLY A 545 33.11 -21.87 1.71
CA GLY A 545 32.69 -22.72 0.60
C GLY A 545 32.05 -24.05 1.06
N PHE A 546 32.48 -24.63 2.19
CA PHE A 546 31.81 -25.78 2.77
C PHE A 546 30.38 -25.46 3.21
N PHE A 547 30.18 -24.33 3.92
CA PHE A 547 28.85 -23.91 4.32
C PHE A 547 27.96 -23.57 3.12
N GLU A 548 28.50 -22.95 2.08
CA GLU A 548 27.78 -22.65 0.84
C GLU A 548 27.29 -23.91 0.12
N ILE A 549 28.15 -24.95 0.02
CA ILE A 549 27.74 -26.24 -0.53
C ILE A 549 26.65 -26.88 0.32
N PHE A 550 26.82 -26.86 1.65
CA PHE A 550 25.85 -27.46 2.57
C PHE A 550 24.48 -26.77 2.45
N GLU A 551 24.47 -25.43 2.42
CA GLU A 551 23.26 -24.61 2.20
C GLU A 551 22.62 -24.94 0.85
N THR A 552 23.41 -25.05 -0.20
CA THR A 552 22.92 -25.39 -1.55
C THR A 552 22.22 -26.74 -1.56
N LEU A 553 22.82 -27.76 -0.95
CA LEU A 553 22.27 -29.12 -0.87
C LEU A 553 20.94 -29.13 -0.06
N LEU A 554 20.93 -28.44 1.08
CA LEU A 554 19.71 -28.29 1.89
C LEU A 554 18.62 -27.57 1.11
N SER A 555 18.97 -26.50 0.37
CA SER A 555 18.02 -25.75 -0.47
C SER A 555 17.41 -26.63 -1.55
N TYR A 556 18.22 -27.43 -2.27
CA TYR A 556 17.71 -28.35 -3.28
C TYR A 556 16.74 -29.37 -2.69
N PHE A 557 17.11 -29.98 -1.57
CA PHE A 557 16.27 -30.96 -0.89
C PHE A 557 14.95 -30.35 -0.39
N SER A 558 15.03 -29.23 0.36
CA SER A 558 13.87 -28.55 0.93
C SER A 558 12.90 -28.06 -0.15
N ASN A 559 13.42 -27.43 -1.21
CA ASN A 559 12.59 -26.92 -2.30
C ASN A 559 11.92 -28.05 -3.09
N THR A 560 12.60 -29.19 -3.28
CA THR A 560 12.01 -30.37 -3.94
C THR A 560 10.88 -30.95 -3.09
N LEU A 561 11.07 -31.05 -1.77
CA LEU A 561 10.01 -31.52 -0.86
C LEU A 561 8.83 -30.57 -0.75
N SER A 562 9.03 -29.26 -0.96
CA SER A 562 7.94 -28.28 -0.92
C SER A 562 6.83 -28.57 -1.94
N PHE A 563 7.15 -29.25 -3.05
CA PHE A 563 6.15 -29.64 -4.06
C PHE A 563 5.23 -30.79 -3.62
N VAL A 564 5.54 -31.52 -2.54
CA VAL A 564 4.61 -32.47 -1.92
C VAL A 564 3.28 -31.80 -1.55
N ARG A 565 3.32 -30.51 -1.27
CA ARG A 565 2.14 -29.69 -0.96
C ARG A 565 1.08 -29.75 -2.06
N ILE A 566 1.49 -29.84 -3.35
CA ILE A 566 0.53 -29.95 -4.46
C ILE A 566 -0.34 -31.19 -4.27
N GLY A 567 0.27 -32.33 -4.02
CA GLY A 567 -0.47 -33.57 -3.76
C GLY A 567 -1.24 -33.55 -2.44
N ALA A 568 -0.68 -32.92 -1.40
CA ALA A 568 -1.34 -32.81 -0.11
C ALA A 568 -2.66 -32.04 -0.21
N PHE A 569 -2.68 -30.92 -0.94
CA PHE A 569 -3.91 -30.15 -1.14
C PHE A 569 -4.90 -30.87 -2.07
N ALA A 570 -4.44 -31.57 -3.09
CA ALA A 570 -5.33 -32.39 -3.94
C ALA A 570 -6.04 -33.47 -3.15
N VAL A 571 -5.33 -34.18 -2.26
CA VAL A 571 -5.92 -35.20 -1.36
C VAL A 571 -6.82 -34.54 -0.31
N SER A 572 -6.40 -33.41 0.25
CA SER A 572 -7.20 -32.66 1.24
C SER A 572 -8.53 -32.17 0.66
N HIS A 573 -8.51 -31.66 -0.58
CA HIS A 573 -9.71 -31.22 -1.30
C HIS A 573 -10.71 -32.38 -1.46
N ALA A 574 -10.26 -33.52 -1.97
CA ALA A 574 -11.10 -34.70 -2.14
C ALA A 574 -11.69 -35.18 -0.78
N ALA A 575 -10.86 -35.27 0.26
CA ALA A 575 -11.30 -35.65 1.60
C ALA A 575 -12.32 -34.65 2.22
N MET A 576 -12.12 -33.33 1.98
CA MET A 576 -13.04 -32.30 2.47
C MET A 576 -14.41 -32.39 1.77
N MET A 577 -14.39 -32.67 0.48
CA MET A 577 -15.63 -32.87 -0.28
C MET A 577 -16.38 -34.15 0.14
N GLU A 578 -15.66 -35.22 0.43
CA GLU A 578 -16.23 -36.43 1.01
C GLU A 578 -16.97 -36.16 2.34
N VAL A 579 -16.34 -35.37 3.24
CA VAL A 579 -16.98 -34.93 4.49
C VAL A 579 -18.25 -34.12 4.25
N VAL A 580 -18.23 -33.20 3.29
CA VAL A 580 -19.43 -32.40 2.92
C VAL A 580 -20.56 -33.30 2.45
N LEU A 581 -20.28 -34.29 1.60
CA LEU A 581 -21.27 -35.24 1.08
C LEU A 581 -21.77 -36.16 2.18
N MET A 582 -20.93 -36.61 3.09
CA MET A 582 -21.31 -37.40 4.28
C MET A 582 -22.27 -36.60 5.16
N LEU A 583 -21.98 -35.34 5.47
CA LEU A 583 -22.87 -34.46 6.23
C LEU A 583 -24.20 -34.19 5.50
N ALA A 584 -24.19 -34.18 4.18
CA ALA A 584 -25.39 -34.05 3.36
C ALA A 584 -26.24 -35.33 3.32
N GLY A 585 -25.73 -36.48 3.86
CA GLY A 585 -26.40 -37.76 3.81
C GLY A 585 -26.44 -38.39 2.40
N ALA A 586 -25.48 -38.07 1.55
CA ALA A 586 -25.45 -38.55 0.16
C ALA A 586 -25.39 -40.09 0.07
N GLU A 587 -24.74 -40.77 1.03
CA GLU A 587 -24.67 -42.23 1.14
C GLU A 587 -26.01 -42.88 1.40
N SER A 588 -26.96 -42.16 2.01
CA SER A 588 -28.30 -42.69 2.33
C SER A 588 -29.33 -42.59 1.19
N GLY A 589 -28.91 -42.17 0.00
CA GLY A 589 -29.69 -42.16 -1.24
C GLY A 589 -30.56 -40.90 -1.47
N SER A 590 -30.63 -39.96 -0.53
CA SER A 590 -31.33 -38.67 -0.71
C SER A 590 -30.54 -37.52 -0.08
N PRO A 591 -29.59 -36.93 -0.81
CA PRO A 591 -28.74 -35.86 -0.30
C PRO A 591 -29.55 -34.61 0.05
N ASN A 592 -29.21 -33.97 1.17
CA ASN A 592 -29.73 -32.65 1.51
C ASN A 592 -29.03 -31.60 0.66
N TRP A 593 -29.68 -31.15 -0.41
CA TRP A 593 -29.12 -30.17 -1.37
C TRP A 593 -28.73 -28.84 -0.71
N ILE A 594 -29.36 -28.41 0.37
CA ILE A 594 -28.99 -27.20 1.09
C ILE A 594 -27.59 -27.35 1.66
N VAL A 595 -27.30 -28.51 2.31
CA VAL A 595 -25.99 -28.82 2.87
C VAL A 595 -24.94 -28.93 1.78
N VAL A 596 -25.27 -29.57 0.64
CA VAL A 596 -24.36 -29.68 -0.51
C VAL A 596 -23.98 -28.27 -1.04
N VAL A 597 -24.97 -27.39 -1.27
CA VAL A 597 -24.73 -26.06 -1.81
C VAL A 597 -23.92 -25.19 -0.84
N LEU A 598 -24.32 -25.17 0.45
CA LEU A 598 -23.58 -24.39 1.45
C LEU A 598 -22.18 -24.94 1.70
N GLY A 599 -22.01 -26.26 1.74
CA GLY A 599 -20.70 -26.90 1.88
C GLY A 599 -19.79 -26.61 0.71
N ASN A 600 -20.26 -26.75 -0.52
CA ASN A 600 -19.50 -26.40 -1.72
C ASN A 600 -19.14 -24.93 -1.77
N LEU A 601 -20.04 -24.02 -1.38
CA LEU A 601 -19.76 -22.59 -1.34
C LEU A 601 -18.67 -22.27 -0.29
N PHE A 602 -18.75 -22.91 0.87
CA PHE A 602 -17.76 -22.75 1.94
C PHE A 602 -16.38 -23.28 1.52
N VAL A 603 -16.33 -24.51 0.98
CA VAL A 603 -15.10 -25.14 0.50
C VAL A 603 -14.49 -24.32 -0.64
N CYS A 604 -15.28 -23.94 -1.64
CA CYS A 604 -14.83 -23.14 -2.77
C CYS A 604 -14.25 -21.77 -2.32
N GLY A 605 -14.89 -21.11 -1.35
CA GLY A 605 -14.42 -19.81 -0.86
C GLY A 605 -13.17 -19.92 0.02
N MET A 606 -13.20 -20.81 1.04
CA MET A 606 -12.12 -20.92 2.01
C MET A 606 -10.92 -21.66 1.45
N GLU A 607 -11.13 -22.84 0.88
CA GLU A 607 -10.05 -23.66 0.36
C GLU A 607 -9.46 -23.04 -0.91
N GLY A 608 -10.28 -22.50 -1.81
CA GLY A 608 -9.81 -21.81 -3.01
C GLY A 608 -8.88 -20.63 -2.67
N LEU A 609 -9.16 -19.89 -1.59
CA LEU A 609 -8.26 -18.83 -1.09
C LEU A 609 -6.95 -19.42 -0.56
N ILE A 610 -7.02 -20.45 0.27
CA ILE A 610 -5.83 -21.10 0.86
C ILE A 610 -4.95 -21.68 -0.24
N VAL A 611 -5.53 -22.43 -1.18
CA VAL A 611 -4.82 -23.00 -2.32
C VAL A 611 -4.17 -21.89 -3.15
N GLY A 612 -4.90 -20.82 -3.45
CA GLY A 612 -4.35 -19.66 -4.17
C GLY A 612 -3.10 -19.07 -3.51
N ILE A 613 -3.11 -18.91 -2.18
CA ILE A 613 -1.96 -18.44 -1.40
C ILE A 613 -0.81 -19.48 -1.44
N GLN A 614 -1.12 -20.76 -1.32
CA GLN A 614 -0.08 -21.80 -1.30
C GLN A 614 0.60 -21.97 -2.66
N VAL A 615 -0.14 -21.81 -3.77
CA VAL A 615 0.44 -21.80 -5.11
C VAL A 615 1.35 -20.57 -5.28
N LEU A 616 0.89 -19.38 -4.86
CA LEU A 616 1.70 -18.16 -4.93
C LEU A 616 2.99 -18.30 -4.12
N ARG A 617 2.93 -18.96 -2.97
CA ARG A 617 4.10 -19.27 -2.16
C ARG A 617 5.10 -20.17 -2.91
N LEU A 618 4.62 -21.22 -3.61
CA LEU A 618 5.49 -22.07 -4.43
C LEU A 618 6.15 -21.26 -5.56
N GLU A 619 5.39 -20.37 -6.23
CA GLU A 619 5.94 -19.50 -7.28
C GLU A 619 7.06 -18.59 -6.74
N TYR A 620 6.85 -17.94 -5.61
CA TYR A 620 7.79 -16.94 -5.10
C TYR A 620 9.03 -17.54 -4.44
N TYR A 621 8.85 -18.58 -3.61
CA TYR A 621 9.97 -19.11 -2.82
C TYR A 621 10.74 -20.24 -3.51
N GLU A 622 10.09 -21.13 -4.24
CA GLU A 622 10.73 -22.27 -4.87
C GLU A 622 11.17 -21.99 -6.32
N MET A 623 10.47 -21.08 -7.03
CA MET A 623 10.80 -20.78 -8.43
C MET A 623 11.46 -19.41 -8.62
N PHE A 624 10.82 -18.29 -8.22
CA PHE A 624 11.37 -16.95 -8.44
C PHE A 624 12.71 -16.74 -7.77
N SER A 625 12.87 -17.19 -6.51
CA SER A 625 14.13 -17.10 -5.78
C SER A 625 15.34 -17.66 -6.55
N ARG A 626 15.12 -18.51 -7.56
CA ARG A 626 16.18 -19.12 -8.34
C ARG A 626 16.61 -18.33 -9.56
N PHE A 627 15.70 -17.70 -10.28
CA PHE A 627 16.04 -17.07 -11.57
C PHE A 627 15.68 -15.58 -11.67
N TYR A 628 15.01 -15.02 -10.68
CA TYR A 628 14.40 -13.72 -10.75
C TYR A 628 14.81 -12.85 -9.56
N LYS A 629 15.41 -11.68 -9.80
CA LYS A 629 15.88 -10.77 -8.73
C LYS A 629 14.81 -9.79 -8.29
N GLY A 630 13.90 -9.38 -9.19
CA GLY A 630 12.84 -8.43 -8.88
C GLY A 630 13.33 -7.03 -8.54
N SER A 631 14.47 -6.62 -9.06
CA SER A 631 15.12 -5.34 -8.75
C SER A 631 14.77 -4.22 -9.73
N GLY A 632 13.89 -4.47 -10.69
CA GLY A 632 13.51 -3.51 -11.72
C GLY A 632 12.70 -2.33 -11.17
N ARG A 633 12.96 -1.14 -11.71
CA ARG A 633 12.24 0.09 -11.39
C ARG A 633 11.00 0.22 -12.29
N ALA A 634 9.84 0.51 -11.70
CA ALA A 634 8.61 0.71 -12.46
C ALA A 634 8.71 1.92 -13.39
N PHE A 635 8.20 1.78 -14.61
CA PHE A 635 8.02 2.90 -15.52
C PHE A 635 6.81 3.73 -15.07
N ASP A 636 7.07 4.95 -14.59
CA ASP A 636 6.06 5.92 -14.16
C ASP A 636 6.09 7.15 -15.11
N PRO A 637 5.34 7.07 -16.23
CA PRO A 637 5.39 8.11 -17.24
C PRO A 637 4.73 9.40 -16.75
N TYR A 638 5.32 10.51 -17.13
CA TYR A 638 4.67 11.81 -17.07
C TYR A 638 3.42 11.77 -17.96
N THR A 639 2.25 11.88 -17.34
CA THR A 639 0.98 11.93 -18.07
C THR A 639 0.17 13.14 -17.61
N LYS A 640 -0.38 13.88 -18.57
CA LYS A 640 -1.28 15.02 -18.34
C LYS A 640 -2.50 14.65 -17.46
N THR A 641 -2.77 13.35 -17.25
CA THR A 641 -3.99 12.80 -16.63
C THR A 641 -3.74 11.94 -15.41
N GLN A 642 -2.73 12.22 -14.58
CA GLN A 642 -2.53 11.44 -13.33
C GLN A 642 -3.67 11.61 -12.30
N THR A 643 -4.48 12.66 -12.42
CA THR A 643 -5.57 12.96 -11.48
C THR A 643 -6.69 11.93 -11.48
N THR A 644 -6.90 11.23 -12.60
CA THR A 644 -7.98 10.24 -12.73
C THR A 644 -7.56 8.81 -12.43
N LYS A 645 -6.27 8.48 -12.47
CA LYS A 645 -5.77 7.11 -12.23
C LYS A 645 -5.55 6.76 -10.76
N LYS A 646 -5.21 7.72 -9.91
CA LYS A 646 -4.99 7.48 -8.46
C LYS A 646 -6.25 7.08 -7.68
N LYS A 647 -7.47 7.29 -8.25
CA LYS A 647 -8.74 6.87 -7.66
C LYS A 647 -9.28 5.52 -8.15
N ARG A 648 -8.53 4.80 -9.03
CA ARG A 648 -8.92 3.48 -9.57
C ARG A 648 -8.03 2.31 -9.15
N SER A 649 -7.05 2.53 -8.28
CA SER A 649 -6.22 1.47 -7.68
C SER A 649 -6.71 1.07 -6.28
#